data_9b7037fe794297a8d983ca1a1b348047
#
_entry.id   9b7037fe794297a8d983ca1a1b348047
#
_cell.length_a   1.000
_cell.length_b   1.000
_cell.length_c   1.000
_cell.angle_alpha   90.00
_cell.angle_beta   90.00
_cell.angle_gamma   90.00
#
_symmetry.space_group_name_H-M   'P 1'
#
loop_
_entity.id
_entity.type
_entity.pdbx_description
1 polymer ?
#
loop_
_entity_poly.entity_id
_entity_poly.type
_entity_poly.pdbx_seq_one_letter_code
_entity_poly.pdbx_strand_id
1 'polypeptide(L)'
;MKHRIIPAFLLLILSPGGFARSIQADSPKTGESIARRYARSEEIAPKFQKAYQPLKLNFQWKDNGIILKTGKGKTAQEEFIEGKTGKIKKSISLEPAKDEDDSLFLPPQSRWGRSSSSSDNISITFQNSFPRPVRVYWVDLQGELKNYGTIPPKGDMSISTFAGHQWVLDFSANDLTGIFTASNHDCIANIDSRSRRVAMKQSPPAPKPDSTPASKLVIREHNVWFIRKDKKDIQLTRKGTEEDSFLNEFRYSPNKRYALGFQSTRVIPRKIPLLRSSPKDQIQPTIEFINYPKPGDPRPQRRPILFDLKKKTAIPVDEASFLDSWSVQFKHWSKDSRSAHVLYNKRGHQELALLSIDASTGKVTDLVRESPDTFVDYSQKTMLHWLDQSEQLIWASERSGWNHLYRIDASNGQVINPITKGKWVVRKIEHVDEKSEVVWFSALAIHPKQDPYHLHLAKVNLDGSDLTVLTQGDGTHRWEFNPERTLFVDRWSRVDHPEVAQLRSARDGSLIKELARQDISALLKEGYSMPIRFSAPGRDGKTMIHGFLIQPTELDPNRIYPVIENIYAGPHGFHVPKKFGLQISQRRLAELGFVIAKIDGMGTNWRSKKFHDHCWQNLADAGFPDRIAWLKAAARKYSWLDLSRVGIYGGSAGGQNALSALLHHGEFYKAAVSDCGCHDNRMDKIWWNEAWMGKMGPHYEQSSNVLHAHKLQGNLMLTVGELDKNVDPASTLQVVDALVRAGKDFEFFMIPGAGHGIGEGKYLFRKRIDFFVRSLLGVEP
;
A
#
# COMPACT_ATOMS: atom_id res chain seq x y z
N MET A 1 -29.29 -2.73 77.38
CA MET A 1 -30.20 -3.66 78.10
C MET A 1 -30.36 -4.91 77.27
N LYS A 2 -30.04 -6.03 77.92
CA LYS A 2 -30.48 -7.44 77.62
C LYS A 2 -30.14 -8.00 76.22
N HIS A 3 -29.10 -8.78 76.09
CA HIS A 3 -28.86 -10.20 76.46
C HIS A 3 -29.56 -11.25 75.57
N ARG A 4 -28.67 -12.10 74.99
CA ARG A 4 -28.79 -13.57 74.82
C ARG A 4 -29.46 -14.04 73.52
N ILE A 5 -29.10 -15.08 72.76
CA ILE A 5 -28.32 -16.31 73.06
C ILE A 5 -27.89 -16.91 71.75
N ILE A 6 -26.70 -17.53 71.67
CA ILE A 6 -26.20 -18.45 70.64
C ILE A 6 -26.88 -19.82 70.88
N PRO A 7 -27.14 -20.63 69.88
CA PRO A 7 -26.59 -21.95 69.90
C PRO A 7 -25.76 -22.39 68.69
N ALA A 8 -24.68 -23.01 68.98
CA ALA A 8 -23.82 -23.75 68.09
C ALA A 8 -24.53 -24.97 67.53
N PHE A 9 -24.35 -25.28 66.27
CA PHE A 9 -24.53 -26.61 65.74
C PHE A 9 -23.56 -26.94 64.60
N LEU A 10 -22.73 -27.82 64.88
CA LEU A 10 -22.15 -28.96 64.14
C LEU A 10 -21.51 -28.68 62.74
N LEU A 11 -20.20 -28.84 62.75
CA LEU A 11 -19.35 -29.14 61.62
C LEU A 11 -19.85 -30.34 60.84
N LEU A 12 -20.11 -30.21 59.57
CA LEU A 12 -20.02 -31.30 58.61
C LEU A 12 -18.98 -30.89 57.56
N ILE A 13 -17.81 -31.48 57.66
CA ILE A 13 -16.74 -31.44 56.67
C ILE A 13 -17.22 -32.28 55.48
N LEU A 14 -17.64 -31.59 54.41
CA LEU A 14 -17.73 -32.16 53.06
C LEU A 14 -16.61 -31.54 52.25
N SER A 15 -15.55 -32.30 52.00
CA SER A 15 -14.50 -32.02 51.05
C SER A 15 -15.11 -31.90 49.65
N PRO A 16 -14.89 -30.78 48.93
CA PRO A 16 -15.11 -30.78 47.51
C PRO A 16 -13.88 -31.40 46.85
N GLY A 17 -13.99 -32.65 46.47
CA GLY A 17 -13.13 -33.24 45.47
C GLY A 17 -13.32 -32.48 44.14
N GLY A 18 -12.73 -31.29 44.05
CA GLY A 18 -12.55 -30.58 42.80
C GLY A 18 -11.52 -31.35 41.99
N PHE A 19 -11.97 -32.03 40.96
CA PHE A 19 -11.11 -32.49 39.87
C PHE A 19 -10.42 -31.30 39.25
N ALA A 20 -9.28 -30.92 39.82
CA ALA A 20 -8.23 -30.26 39.03
C ALA A 20 -7.75 -31.35 38.06
N ARG A 21 -8.39 -31.47 36.91
CA ARG A 21 -7.73 -32.05 35.75
C ARG A 21 -6.52 -31.13 35.48
N SER A 22 -5.35 -31.54 35.95
CA SER A 22 -4.10 -31.14 35.39
C SER A 22 -4.24 -31.38 33.88
N ILE A 23 -4.27 -30.31 33.11
CA ILE A 23 -4.00 -30.37 31.66
C ILE A 23 -2.55 -30.81 31.63
N GLN A 24 -2.31 -32.11 31.61
CA GLN A 24 -1.06 -32.66 31.12
C GLN A 24 -1.00 -32.17 29.69
N ALA A 25 -0.15 -31.16 29.44
CA ALA A 25 0.29 -30.85 28.12
C ALA A 25 0.82 -32.15 27.52
N ASP A 26 0.10 -32.73 26.58
CA ASP A 26 0.57 -33.85 25.80
C ASP A 26 1.92 -33.47 25.24
N SER A 27 2.98 -33.96 25.85
CA SER A 27 4.31 -33.91 25.27
C SER A 27 4.18 -34.55 23.89
N PRO A 28 4.68 -33.91 22.84
CA PRO A 28 4.50 -34.39 21.48
C PRO A 28 5.07 -35.80 21.37
N LYS A 29 4.21 -36.75 21.01
CA LYS A 29 4.57 -38.19 20.82
C LYS A 29 5.50 -38.44 19.63
N THR A 30 6.18 -37.42 19.14
CA THR A 30 7.28 -37.53 18.17
C THR A 30 8.51 -36.90 18.81
N GLY A 31 9.58 -37.67 19.01
CA GLY A 31 10.78 -37.30 19.74
C GLY A 31 11.64 -36.18 19.18
N GLU A 32 11.06 -35.24 18.42
CA GLU A 32 11.79 -34.07 17.94
C GLU A 32 11.77 -32.98 19.02
N SER A 33 12.96 -32.62 19.52
CA SER A 33 13.15 -31.57 20.51
C SER A 33 12.80 -30.20 19.94
N ILE A 34 12.33 -29.29 20.80
CA ILE A 34 12.07 -27.89 20.39
C ILE A 34 13.34 -27.24 19.80
N ALA A 35 14.51 -27.53 20.34
CA ALA A 35 15.79 -27.04 19.83
C ALA A 35 16.03 -27.44 18.36
N ARG A 36 15.67 -28.65 17.95
CA ARG A 36 15.78 -29.10 16.56
C ARG A 36 14.83 -28.33 15.64
N ARG A 37 13.62 -28.01 16.09
CA ARG A 37 12.67 -27.17 15.33
C ARG A 37 13.19 -25.75 15.16
N TYR A 38 13.84 -25.17 16.18
CA TYR A 38 14.49 -23.86 16.05
C TYR A 38 15.63 -23.90 15.03
N ALA A 39 16.49 -24.91 15.08
CA ALA A 39 17.56 -25.09 14.10
C ALA A 39 16.98 -25.13 12.67
N ARG A 40 15.96 -25.97 12.43
CA ARG A 40 15.28 -26.04 11.12
C ARG A 40 14.66 -24.70 10.71
N SER A 41 14.02 -23.99 11.65
CA SER A 41 13.45 -22.66 11.41
C SER A 41 14.51 -21.63 10.97
N GLU A 42 15.74 -21.73 11.47
CA GLU A 42 16.85 -20.86 11.07
C GLU A 42 17.47 -21.27 9.73
N GLU A 43 17.61 -22.56 9.48
CA GLU A 43 18.19 -23.12 8.26
C GLU A 43 17.32 -22.93 7.02
N ILE A 44 15.98 -22.90 7.15
CA ILE A 44 15.07 -22.86 6.01
C ILE A 44 15.23 -21.59 5.16
N ALA A 45 15.54 -20.46 5.78
CA ALA A 45 15.68 -19.18 5.08
C ALA A 45 16.86 -19.18 4.09
N PRO A 46 18.13 -19.41 4.51
CA PRO A 46 19.25 -19.46 3.59
C PRO A 46 19.12 -20.62 2.58
N LYS A 47 18.56 -21.76 2.99
CA LYS A 47 18.32 -22.91 2.14
C LYS A 47 17.40 -22.58 0.97
N PHE A 48 16.23 -22.00 1.23
CA PHE A 48 15.27 -21.65 0.20
C PHE A 48 15.72 -20.44 -0.63
N GLN A 49 16.35 -19.44 -0.02
CA GLN A 49 16.89 -18.28 -0.75
C GLN A 49 17.96 -18.70 -1.76
N LYS A 50 18.84 -19.65 -1.39
CA LYS A 50 19.86 -20.20 -2.30
C LYS A 50 19.25 -21.01 -3.45
N ALA A 51 18.18 -21.77 -3.18
CA ALA A 51 17.49 -22.60 -4.18
C ALA A 51 16.51 -21.80 -5.07
N TYR A 52 16.08 -20.63 -4.61
CA TYR A 52 15.11 -19.81 -5.36
C TYR A 52 15.75 -19.13 -6.55
N GLN A 53 15.24 -19.45 -7.73
CA GLN A 53 15.64 -18.82 -8.99
C GLN A 53 14.47 -17.97 -9.50
N PRO A 54 14.57 -16.63 -9.46
CA PRO A 54 13.55 -15.78 -10.08
C PRO A 54 13.57 -15.98 -11.60
N LEU A 55 12.40 -15.82 -12.25
CA LEU A 55 12.33 -15.90 -13.70
C LEU A 55 13.12 -14.74 -14.32
N LYS A 56 14.24 -15.05 -14.94
CA LYS A 56 15.04 -14.11 -15.73
C LYS A 56 14.51 -14.10 -17.15
N LEU A 57 14.00 -12.98 -17.59
CA LEU A 57 13.54 -12.76 -18.96
C LEU A 57 14.24 -11.51 -19.50
N ASN A 58 15.19 -11.70 -20.39
CA ASN A 58 15.89 -10.60 -21.05
C ASN A 58 15.43 -10.54 -22.51
N PHE A 59 14.75 -9.46 -22.88
CA PHE A 59 14.22 -9.29 -24.23
C PHE A 59 14.28 -7.84 -24.69
N GLN A 60 14.16 -7.64 -25.99
CA GLN A 60 14.04 -6.32 -26.63
C GLN A 60 12.96 -6.37 -27.71
N TRP A 61 12.12 -5.34 -27.77
CA TRP A 61 11.18 -5.17 -28.87
C TRP A 61 11.93 -4.82 -30.15
N LYS A 62 11.58 -5.48 -31.25
CA LYS A 62 12.16 -5.21 -32.55
C LYS A 62 11.13 -5.49 -33.65
N ASP A 63 10.87 -4.50 -34.49
CA ASP A 63 9.91 -4.59 -35.58
C ASP A 63 8.56 -5.21 -35.11
N ASN A 64 8.07 -6.23 -35.81
CA ASN A 64 6.83 -6.93 -35.46
C ASN A 64 7.06 -8.13 -34.53
N GLY A 65 8.05 -8.09 -33.65
CA GLY A 65 8.38 -9.22 -32.79
C GLY A 65 9.26 -8.82 -31.61
N ILE A 66 9.96 -9.83 -31.09
CA ILE A 66 10.78 -9.73 -29.90
C ILE A 66 12.12 -10.46 -30.13
N ILE A 67 13.21 -9.85 -29.71
CA ILE A 67 14.48 -10.55 -29.55
C ILE A 67 14.55 -11.05 -28.13
N LEU A 68 14.59 -12.36 -27.95
CA LEU A 68 14.74 -13.02 -26.66
C LEU A 68 16.19 -13.48 -26.51
N LYS A 69 16.82 -13.10 -25.38
CA LYS A 69 18.15 -13.58 -25.00
C LYS A 69 18.01 -14.77 -24.05
N THR A 70 18.50 -15.93 -24.46
CA THR A 70 18.41 -17.19 -23.70
C THR A 70 19.82 -17.77 -23.47
N GLY A 71 19.94 -18.68 -22.50
CA GLY A 71 21.20 -19.33 -22.16
C GLY A 71 22.17 -18.43 -21.36
N LYS A 72 23.32 -19.00 -20.98
CA LYS A 72 24.41 -18.32 -20.27
C LYS A 72 25.76 -18.79 -20.82
N GLY A 73 26.79 -17.92 -20.78
CA GLY A 73 28.12 -18.26 -21.21
C GLY A 73 28.13 -18.78 -22.65
N LYS A 74 28.73 -19.96 -22.88
CA LYS A 74 28.83 -20.57 -24.22
C LYS A 74 27.52 -21.01 -24.87
N THR A 75 26.43 -21.06 -24.08
CA THR A 75 25.06 -21.38 -24.58
C THR A 75 24.17 -20.17 -24.78
N ALA A 76 24.72 -18.95 -24.63
CA ALA A 76 23.98 -17.72 -24.82
C ALA A 76 23.53 -17.55 -26.28
N GLN A 77 22.26 -17.28 -26.51
CA GLN A 77 21.65 -17.12 -27.82
C GLN A 77 20.70 -15.92 -27.84
N GLU A 78 20.61 -15.26 -28.99
CA GLU A 78 19.57 -14.31 -29.31
C GLU A 78 18.61 -14.92 -30.34
N GLU A 79 17.34 -14.97 -30.01
CA GLU A 79 16.29 -15.51 -30.87
C GLU A 79 15.31 -14.41 -31.27
N PHE A 80 15.17 -14.13 -32.55
CA PHE A 80 14.08 -13.26 -33.02
C PHE A 80 12.82 -14.09 -33.17
N ILE A 81 11.81 -13.75 -32.40
CA ILE A 81 10.47 -14.36 -32.41
C ILE A 81 9.52 -13.41 -33.13
N GLU A 82 8.96 -13.89 -34.26
CA GLU A 82 7.98 -13.12 -35.03
C GLU A 82 6.65 -13.02 -34.28
N GLY A 83 6.18 -11.81 -34.06
CA GLY A 83 4.98 -11.53 -33.25
C GLY A 83 3.67 -12.06 -33.86
N LYS A 84 3.60 -12.27 -35.17
CA LYS A 84 2.40 -12.82 -35.87
C LYS A 84 2.25 -14.32 -35.70
N THR A 85 3.35 -15.05 -35.71
CA THR A 85 3.34 -16.53 -35.79
C THR A 85 3.99 -17.22 -34.59
N GLY A 86 4.74 -16.49 -33.76
CA GLY A 86 5.55 -17.03 -32.68
C GLY A 86 6.75 -17.88 -33.14
N LYS A 87 7.00 -17.94 -34.45
CA LYS A 87 8.13 -18.70 -35.00
C LYS A 87 9.46 -17.99 -34.78
N ILE A 88 10.48 -18.76 -34.48
CA ILE A 88 11.85 -18.24 -34.42
C ILE A 88 12.33 -18.08 -35.87
N LYS A 89 12.60 -16.83 -36.27
CA LYS A 89 13.08 -16.48 -37.61
C LYS A 89 14.58 -16.45 -37.74
N LYS A 90 15.27 -16.18 -36.60
CA LYS A 90 16.73 -16.07 -36.56
C LYS A 90 17.20 -16.43 -35.16
N SER A 91 18.23 -17.27 -35.08
CA SER A 91 18.94 -17.59 -33.85
C SER A 91 20.43 -17.30 -34.07
N ILE A 92 21.05 -16.56 -33.14
CA ILE A 92 22.48 -16.19 -33.18
C ILE A 92 23.10 -16.63 -31.87
N SER A 93 24.14 -17.45 -31.92
CA SER A 93 24.99 -17.73 -30.74
C SER A 93 25.80 -16.48 -30.37
N LEU A 94 25.81 -16.14 -29.09
CA LEU A 94 26.57 -15.02 -28.57
C LEU A 94 27.91 -15.52 -28.04
N GLU A 95 29.00 -14.76 -28.26
CA GLU A 95 30.25 -15.02 -27.55
C GLU A 95 30.07 -14.81 -26.03
N PRO A 96 30.76 -15.58 -25.18
CA PRO A 96 30.57 -15.50 -23.74
C PRO A 96 30.96 -14.11 -23.22
N ALA A 97 29.97 -13.31 -22.81
CA ALA A 97 30.20 -12.13 -22.01
C ALA A 97 30.62 -12.57 -20.59
N LYS A 98 31.57 -11.84 -19.97
CA LYS A 98 31.93 -12.07 -18.59
C LYS A 98 30.72 -11.99 -17.68
N ASP A 99 30.51 -13.04 -16.87
CA ASP A 99 29.41 -13.15 -15.91
C ASP A 99 29.45 -11.98 -14.91
N GLU A 100 28.50 -11.06 -15.01
CA GLU A 100 28.06 -10.23 -13.91
C GLU A 100 26.60 -10.63 -13.61
N ASP A 101 26.35 -11.12 -12.39
CA ASP A 101 25.02 -11.49 -11.90
C ASP A 101 24.24 -10.21 -11.50
N ASP A 102 23.68 -9.51 -12.48
CA ASP A 102 23.17 -8.13 -12.34
C ASP A 102 21.64 -8.02 -12.20
N SER A 103 20.89 -9.12 -12.03
CA SER A 103 19.43 -9.07 -12.11
C SER A 103 18.72 -8.48 -10.87
N LEU A 104 19.41 -8.46 -9.72
CA LEU A 104 18.91 -7.81 -8.50
C LEU A 104 19.38 -6.36 -8.38
N PHE A 105 20.40 -5.98 -9.13
CA PHE A 105 21.00 -4.67 -9.05
C PHE A 105 20.36 -3.68 -10.02
N LEU A 106 19.93 -2.53 -9.49
CA LEU A 106 19.39 -1.46 -10.31
C LEU A 106 20.52 -0.75 -11.07
N PRO A 107 20.37 -0.52 -12.38
CA PRO A 107 21.29 0.33 -13.11
C PRO A 107 21.17 1.78 -12.64
N PRO A 108 22.30 2.47 -12.38
CA PRO A 108 22.28 3.88 -12.05
C PRO A 108 21.84 4.71 -13.27
N GLN A 109 21.06 5.77 -13.01
CA GLN A 109 20.51 6.66 -14.02
C GLN A 109 21.23 8.02 -14.03
N SER A 110 21.20 8.69 -15.17
CA SER A 110 21.80 10.04 -15.33
C SER A 110 20.80 11.17 -15.14
N ARG A 111 19.51 10.87 -14.96
CA ARG A 111 18.44 11.86 -14.78
C ARG A 111 17.36 11.31 -13.87
N TRP A 112 16.66 12.19 -13.15
CA TRP A 112 15.41 11.85 -12.48
C TRP A 112 14.28 12.76 -12.98
N GLY A 113 13.04 12.31 -12.81
CA GLY A 113 11.83 13.09 -13.10
C GLY A 113 10.93 13.10 -11.87
N ARG A 114 9.70 12.68 -12.02
CA ARG A 114 8.76 12.41 -10.94
C ARG A 114 8.55 10.90 -10.80
N SER A 115 8.32 10.42 -9.60
CA SER A 115 7.91 9.03 -9.38
C SER A 115 6.59 8.74 -10.09
N SER A 116 6.44 7.51 -10.58
CA SER A 116 5.15 7.04 -11.09
C SER A 116 4.32 6.48 -9.93
N SER A 117 2.99 6.65 -9.99
CA SER A 117 2.10 5.94 -9.07
C SER A 117 2.06 4.46 -9.44
N SER A 118 2.34 3.60 -8.49
CA SER A 118 2.22 2.14 -8.62
C SER A 118 1.60 1.56 -7.36
N SER A 119 0.94 0.43 -7.50
CA SER A 119 0.42 -0.35 -6.36
C SER A 119 1.34 -1.50 -5.97
N ASP A 120 2.40 -1.74 -6.74
CA ASP A 120 3.32 -2.83 -6.49
C ASP A 120 4.31 -2.43 -5.40
N ASN A 121 4.03 -2.88 -4.18
CA ASN A 121 4.92 -2.70 -3.05
C ASN A 121 6.13 -3.62 -3.20
N ILE A 122 7.33 -3.04 -3.13
CA ILE A 122 8.61 -3.74 -3.25
C ILE A 122 9.58 -3.22 -2.18
N SER A 123 10.67 -3.93 -1.96
CA SER A 123 11.80 -3.47 -1.16
C SER A 123 12.95 -3.03 -2.07
N ILE A 124 13.48 -1.82 -1.83
CA ILE A 124 14.74 -1.37 -2.41
C ILE A 124 15.82 -1.33 -1.33
N THR A 125 16.95 -2.00 -1.55
CA THR A 125 18.10 -1.95 -0.64
C THR A 125 19.21 -1.13 -1.26
N PHE A 126 19.54 -0.03 -0.63
CA PHE A 126 20.67 0.82 -1.01
C PHE A 126 21.93 0.35 -0.29
N GLN A 127 22.99 0.06 -1.01
CA GLN A 127 24.29 -0.35 -0.47
C GLN A 127 25.33 0.74 -0.70
N ASN A 128 25.81 1.37 0.38
CA ASN A 128 26.79 2.45 0.30
C ASN A 128 28.23 1.91 0.33
N SER A 129 28.91 1.94 -0.81
CA SER A 129 30.30 1.54 -0.92
C SER A 129 31.30 2.65 -0.54
N PHE A 130 30.85 3.86 -0.22
CA PHE A 130 31.71 4.97 0.16
C PHE A 130 32.07 4.97 1.66
N PRO A 131 33.22 5.55 2.06
CA PRO A 131 33.63 5.66 3.47
C PRO A 131 32.97 6.84 4.22
N ARG A 132 31.90 7.41 3.67
CA ARG A 132 31.14 8.52 4.26
C ARG A 132 29.63 8.32 4.06
N PRO A 133 28.80 8.96 4.91
CA PRO A 133 27.35 8.78 4.84
C PRO A 133 26.77 9.36 3.54
N VAL A 134 25.69 8.75 3.05
CA VAL A 134 24.93 9.16 1.85
C VAL A 134 23.49 9.44 2.24
N ARG A 135 22.98 10.62 1.91
CA ARG A 135 21.56 10.98 2.12
C ARG A 135 20.69 10.38 1.02
N VAL A 136 19.50 9.95 1.39
CA VAL A 136 18.51 9.31 0.50
C VAL A 136 17.28 10.19 0.38
N TYR A 137 16.89 10.49 -0.84
CA TYR A 137 15.67 11.24 -1.15
C TYR A 137 14.77 10.44 -2.08
N TRP A 138 13.50 10.37 -1.74
CA TRP A 138 12.46 9.97 -2.65
C TRP A 138 12.02 11.15 -3.49
N VAL A 139 11.90 10.95 -4.81
CA VAL A 139 11.28 11.93 -5.70
C VAL A 139 9.78 11.68 -5.69
N ASP A 140 9.00 12.61 -5.19
CA ASP A 140 7.55 12.41 -5.09
C ASP A 140 6.84 12.47 -6.46
N LEU A 141 5.52 12.29 -6.47
CA LEU A 141 4.70 12.29 -7.69
C LEU A 141 4.65 13.66 -8.37
N GLN A 142 5.10 14.72 -7.70
CA GLN A 142 5.22 16.09 -8.22
C GLN A 142 6.65 16.38 -8.73
N GLY A 143 7.61 15.51 -8.39
CA GLY A 143 9.03 15.66 -8.74
C GLY A 143 9.85 16.37 -7.67
N GLU A 144 9.32 16.56 -6.45
CA GLU A 144 10.03 17.15 -5.32
C GLU A 144 10.80 16.10 -4.52
N LEU A 145 11.96 16.49 -3.99
CA LEU A 145 12.81 15.63 -3.17
C LEU A 145 12.32 15.60 -1.71
N LYS A 146 11.97 14.42 -1.23
CA LYS A 146 11.58 14.17 0.16
C LYS A 146 12.68 13.36 0.85
N ASN A 147 13.22 13.88 1.94
CA ASN A 147 14.28 13.20 2.69
C ASN A 147 13.75 11.93 3.37
N TYR A 148 14.42 10.80 3.11
CA TYR A 148 14.09 9.48 3.66
C TYR A 148 15.12 8.98 4.67
N GLY A 149 16.25 9.64 4.81
CA GLY A 149 17.27 9.31 5.79
C GLY A 149 18.69 9.36 5.24
N THR A 150 19.59 8.69 5.95
CA THR A 150 21.04 8.67 5.62
C THR A 150 21.57 7.25 5.81
N ILE A 151 22.28 6.75 4.80
CA ILE A 151 22.95 5.46 4.83
C ILE A 151 24.33 5.66 5.45
N PRO A 152 24.70 4.91 6.48
CA PRO A 152 26.03 5.03 7.10
C PRO A 152 27.17 4.66 6.14
N PRO A 153 28.42 5.06 6.46
CA PRO A 153 29.58 4.63 5.70
C PRO A 153 29.66 3.11 5.61
N LYS A 154 29.89 2.56 4.41
CA LYS A 154 29.98 1.10 4.16
C LYS A 154 28.77 0.28 4.65
N GLY A 155 27.64 0.94 4.90
CA GLY A 155 26.39 0.33 5.36
C GLY A 155 25.33 0.23 4.27
N ASP A 156 24.17 -0.26 4.66
CA ASP A 156 23.00 -0.42 3.80
C ASP A 156 21.74 0.15 4.44
N MET A 157 20.71 0.37 3.62
CA MET A 157 19.39 0.81 4.04
C MET A 157 18.34 0.17 3.13
N SER A 158 17.44 -0.61 3.70
CA SER A 158 16.30 -1.16 2.99
C SER A 158 15.04 -0.33 3.24
N ILE A 159 14.31 -0.03 2.17
CA ILE A 159 13.11 0.80 2.20
C ILE A 159 11.99 0.05 1.48
N SER A 160 10.82 -0.10 2.13
CA SER A 160 9.60 -0.51 1.44
C SER A 160 9.09 0.66 0.59
N THR A 161 8.91 0.42 -0.69
CA THR A 161 8.55 1.44 -1.68
C THR A 161 7.64 0.84 -2.76
N PHE A 162 7.36 1.59 -3.82
CA PHE A 162 6.54 1.11 -4.92
C PHE A 162 7.34 1.10 -6.23
N ALA A 163 7.00 0.16 -7.11
CA ALA A 163 7.60 0.10 -8.45
C ALA A 163 7.46 1.45 -9.18
N GLY A 164 8.54 1.89 -9.83
CA GLY A 164 8.57 3.17 -10.53
C GLY A 164 8.84 4.39 -9.64
N HIS A 165 9.01 4.23 -8.33
CA HIS A 165 9.48 5.30 -7.47
C HIS A 165 10.93 5.62 -7.78
N GLN A 166 11.24 6.92 -7.88
CA GLN A 166 12.58 7.42 -8.16
C GLN A 166 13.28 7.88 -6.89
N TRP A 167 14.57 7.62 -6.83
CA TRP A 167 15.42 7.87 -5.68
C TRP A 167 16.68 8.62 -6.09
N VAL A 168 16.96 9.68 -5.38
CA VAL A 168 18.16 10.51 -5.56
C VAL A 168 19.01 10.42 -4.29
N LEU A 169 20.29 10.20 -4.47
CA LEU A 169 21.23 10.02 -3.39
C LEU A 169 22.39 11.00 -3.53
N ASP A 170 22.80 11.62 -2.45
CA ASP A 170 23.86 12.61 -2.46
C ASP A 170 24.72 12.61 -1.17
N PHE A 171 25.92 13.21 -1.26
CA PHE A 171 26.71 13.61 -0.09
C PHE A 171 26.33 15.02 0.39
N SER A 172 25.98 15.90 -0.57
CA SER A 172 25.50 17.28 -0.36
C SER A 172 24.68 17.68 -1.58
N ALA A 173 23.90 18.78 -1.49
CA ALA A 173 22.95 19.20 -2.52
C ALA A 173 23.48 19.22 -3.97
N ASN A 174 24.82 19.40 -4.15
CA ASN A 174 25.47 19.46 -5.44
C ASN A 174 26.46 18.30 -5.68
N ASP A 175 26.44 17.25 -4.84
CA ASP A 175 27.38 16.12 -4.91
C ASP A 175 26.60 14.80 -4.95
N LEU A 176 25.92 14.56 -6.09
CA LEU A 176 25.13 13.35 -6.32
C LEU A 176 25.99 12.10 -6.33
N THR A 177 25.47 11.05 -5.69
CA THR A 177 26.11 9.74 -5.60
C THR A 177 25.38 8.63 -6.35
N GLY A 178 24.10 8.83 -6.64
CA GLY A 178 23.29 7.88 -7.41
C GLY A 178 21.90 8.40 -7.70
N ILE A 179 21.33 7.90 -8.79
CA ILE A 179 19.92 8.08 -9.17
C ILE A 179 19.42 6.71 -9.60
N PHE A 180 18.31 6.25 -8.99
CA PHE A 180 17.76 4.93 -9.25
C PHE A 180 16.24 4.99 -9.36
N THR A 181 15.66 4.10 -10.19
CA THR A 181 14.21 3.88 -10.22
C THR A 181 13.92 2.48 -9.71
N ALA A 182 13.07 2.37 -8.71
CA ALA A 182 12.64 1.11 -8.15
C ALA A 182 12.00 0.22 -9.22
N SER A 183 12.46 -1.02 -9.34
CA SER A 183 11.91 -2.01 -10.26
C SER A 183 10.54 -2.53 -9.78
N ASN A 184 9.96 -3.47 -10.48
CA ASN A 184 8.70 -4.11 -10.09
C ASN A 184 8.91 -5.37 -9.22
N HIS A 185 10.09 -5.54 -8.65
CA HIS A 185 10.47 -6.61 -7.71
C HIS A 185 11.50 -6.05 -6.72
N ASP A 186 11.74 -6.75 -5.63
CA ASP A 186 12.77 -6.40 -4.67
C ASP A 186 14.11 -6.25 -5.37
N CYS A 187 14.82 -5.16 -5.06
CA CYS A 187 16.00 -4.76 -5.83
C CYS A 187 17.08 -4.12 -4.96
N ILE A 188 18.31 -4.10 -5.48
CA ILE A 188 19.48 -3.53 -4.82
C ILE A 188 20.02 -2.37 -5.66
N ALA A 189 20.33 -1.26 -5.02
CA ALA A 189 20.95 -0.08 -5.61
C ALA A 189 22.37 0.10 -5.05
N ASN A 190 23.40 -0.23 -5.83
CA ASN A 190 24.78 -0.03 -5.43
C ASN A 190 25.21 1.42 -5.59
N ILE A 191 25.60 2.03 -4.49
CA ILE A 191 26.10 3.41 -4.43
C ILE A 191 27.63 3.36 -4.40
N ASP A 192 28.24 3.47 -5.56
CA ASP A 192 29.66 3.34 -5.79
C ASP A 192 30.20 4.40 -6.76
N SER A 193 31.45 4.28 -7.17
CA SER A 193 32.06 5.21 -8.14
C SER A 193 31.40 5.18 -9.52
N ARG A 194 30.76 4.06 -9.93
CA ARG A 194 30.02 3.95 -11.20
C ARG A 194 28.71 4.70 -11.11
N SER A 195 27.91 4.47 -10.04
CA SER A 195 26.64 5.17 -9.83
C SER A 195 26.85 6.70 -9.77
N ARG A 196 27.90 7.14 -9.05
CA ARG A 196 28.28 8.55 -8.95
C ARG A 196 28.64 9.15 -10.31
N ARG A 197 29.48 8.48 -11.12
CA ARG A 197 29.83 8.95 -12.47
C ARG A 197 28.62 9.08 -13.38
N VAL A 198 27.65 8.18 -13.27
CA VAL A 198 26.41 8.23 -14.05
C VAL A 198 25.51 9.38 -13.58
N ALA A 199 25.35 9.55 -12.27
CA ALA A 199 24.53 10.62 -11.69
C ALA A 199 25.10 12.02 -12.01
N MET A 200 26.44 12.18 -12.00
CA MET A 200 27.08 13.46 -12.31
C MET A 200 27.05 13.82 -13.80
N LYS A 201 26.67 12.91 -14.70
CA LYS A 201 26.42 13.20 -16.12
C LYS A 201 25.06 13.87 -16.34
N GLN A 202 24.35 14.24 -15.28
CA GLN A 202 23.10 14.97 -15.41
C GLN A 202 23.29 16.21 -16.29
N SER A 203 22.62 16.24 -17.43
CA SER A 203 22.50 17.47 -18.18
C SER A 203 21.78 18.48 -17.29
N PRO A 204 22.21 19.75 -17.26
CA PRO A 204 21.43 20.79 -16.61
C PRO A 204 19.97 20.65 -17.08
N PRO A 205 18.96 20.85 -16.20
CA PRO A 205 17.57 20.79 -16.61
C PRO A 205 17.45 21.62 -17.89
N ALA A 206 16.78 21.05 -18.90
CA ALA A 206 16.57 21.76 -20.17
C ALA A 206 16.11 23.18 -19.81
N PRO A 207 16.69 24.21 -20.37
CA PRO A 207 16.29 25.57 -20.05
C PRO A 207 14.78 25.61 -20.20
N LYS A 208 14.08 25.99 -19.11
CA LYS A 208 12.65 26.23 -19.18
C LYS A 208 12.45 27.07 -20.40
N PRO A 209 11.55 26.69 -21.34
CA PRO A 209 11.37 27.52 -22.51
C PRO A 209 11.18 28.96 -22.04
N ASP A 210 12.02 29.85 -22.53
CA ASP A 210 12.07 31.24 -22.13
C ASP A 210 10.84 31.95 -22.72
N SER A 211 9.68 31.60 -22.15
CA SER A 211 8.43 32.29 -22.30
C SER A 211 8.01 32.81 -20.94
N THR A 212 8.81 33.68 -20.38
CA THR A 212 8.29 34.60 -19.37
C THR A 212 7.20 35.39 -20.08
N PRO A 213 5.91 35.19 -19.77
CA PRO A 213 4.89 36.06 -20.35
C PRO A 213 5.27 37.48 -20.00
N ALA A 214 5.08 38.43 -20.93
CA ALA A 214 5.36 39.86 -20.72
C ALA A 214 4.66 40.44 -19.47
N SER A 215 3.87 39.63 -18.80
CA SER A 215 3.13 39.92 -17.57
C SER A 215 2.99 38.64 -16.72
N LYS A 216 3.28 38.73 -15.43
CA LYS A 216 3.26 37.61 -14.48
C LYS A 216 2.44 37.94 -13.23
N LEU A 217 1.69 36.99 -12.73
CA LEU A 217 1.09 37.07 -11.38
C LEU A 217 2.15 36.67 -10.34
N VAL A 218 2.25 37.46 -9.29
CA VAL A 218 3.14 37.18 -8.14
C VAL A 218 2.42 37.47 -6.82
N ILE A 219 2.92 36.93 -5.73
CA ILE A 219 2.45 37.26 -4.39
C ILE A 219 3.41 38.28 -3.77
N ARG A 220 2.85 39.37 -3.24
CA ARG A 220 3.53 40.35 -2.39
C ARG A 220 2.62 40.67 -1.19
N GLU A 221 3.13 40.64 0.01
CA GLU A 221 2.36 40.93 1.23
C GLU A 221 1.01 40.18 1.25
N HIS A 222 1.09 38.84 1.03
CA HIS A 222 -0.07 37.91 1.01
C HIS A 222 -1.10 38.16 -0.11
N ASN A 223 -0.88 39.15 -1.00
CA ASN A 223 -1.81 39.54 -2.06
C ASN A 223 -1.23 39.34 -3.46
N VAL A 224 -2.14 39.19 -4.45
CA VAL A 224 -1.79 38.95 -5.85
C VAL A 224 -1.53 40.27 -6.56
N TRP A 225 -0.38 40.35 -7.23
CA TRP A 225 0.04 41.46 -8.05
C TRP A 225 0.25 40.99 -9.47
N PHE A 226 -0.17 41.84 -10.43
CA PHE A 226 0.09 41.68 -11.86
C PHE A 226 1.28 42.52 -12.25
N ILE A 227 2.40 41.86 -12.53
CA ILE A 227 3.66 42.48 -12.91
C ILE A 227 3.63 42.82 -14.40
N ARG A 228 4.05 44.01 -14.77
CA ARG A 228 4.08 44.47 -16.14
C ARG A 228 5.49 44.91 -16.50
N LYS A 229 5.93 44.54 -17.72
CA LYS A 229 7.16 45.05 -18.26
C LYS A 229 6.97 46.55 -18.57
N ASP A 230 7.89 47.37 -18.09
CA ASP A 230 7.98 48.80 -18.36
C ASP A 230 6.75 49.65 -17.93
N LYS A 231 5.90 49.15 -17.00
CA LYS A 231 4.74 49.88 -16.45
C LYS A 231 4.58 49.57 -14.96
N LYS A 232 3.86 50.48 -14.25
CA LYS A 232 3.55 50.27 -12.79
C LYS A 232 2.76 48.99 -12.58
N ASP A 233 3.18 48.16 -11.64
CA ASP A 233 2.48 46.92 -11.22
C ASP A 233 1.07 47.22 -10.70
N ILE A 234 0.17 46.28 -10.86
CA ILE A 234 -1.22 46.40 -10.43
C ILE A 234 -1.53 45.37 -9.32
N GLN A 235 -1.99 45.84 -8.18
CA GLN A 235 -2.51 44.99 -7.11
C GLN A 235 -3.92 44.50 -7.50
N LEU A 236 -4.08 43.18 -7.59
CA LEU A 236 -5.35 42.55 -7.98
C LEU A 236 -6.20 42.17 -6.78
N THR A 237 -5.61 41.87 -5.63
CA THR A 237 -6.31 41.52 -4.37
C THR A 237 -5.83 42.37 -3.22
N ARG A 238 -6.68 42.56 -2.17
CA ARG A 238 -6.37 43.34 -0.96
C ARG A 238 -6.80 42.64 0.33
N LYS A 239 -7.35 41.42 0.23
CA LYS A 239 -7.88 40.67 1.39
C LYS A 239 -6.89 39.64 1.96
N GLY A 240 -5.74 39.44 1.32
CA GLY A 240 -4.73 38.50 1.78
C GLY A 240 -4.07 38.97 3.07
N THR A 241 -3.99 38.08 4.06
CA THR A 241 -3.31 38.28 5.36
C THR A 241 -2.31 37.14 5.60
N GLU A 242 -1.54 37.20 6.67
CA GLU A 242 -0.66 36.09 7.04
C GLU A 242 -1.44 34.81 7.37
N GLU A 243 -2.63 34.94 7.97
CA GLU A 243 -3.51 33.84 8.36
C GLU A 243 -4.30 33.28 7.17
N ASP A 244 -4.48 34.07 6.10
CA ASP A 244 -5.28 33.70 4.93
C ASP A 244 -4.67 34.29 3.65
N SER A 245 -3.59 33.63 3.21
CA SER A 245 -2.72 34.13 2.13
C SER A 245 -3.11 33.59 0.78
N PHE A 246 -2.93 34.39 -0.27
CA PHE A 246 -2.92 33.87 -1.64
C PHE A 246 -1.66 33.06 -1.87
N LEU A 247 -1.82 31.94 -2.62
CA LEU A 247 -0.73 31.01 -2.92
C LEU A 247 -0.04 31.38 -4.24
N ASN A 248 1.28 31.24 -4.29
CA ASN A 248 2.04 31.46 -5.52
C ASN A 248 1.87 30.28 -6.51
N GLU A 249 0.63 29.94 -6.78
CA GLU A 249 0.21 28.85 -7.65
C GLU A 249 -0.87 29.36 -8.62
N PHE A 250 -0.47 29.62 -9.88
CA PHE A 250 -1.36 30.11 -10.90
C PHE A 250 -1.45 29.14 -12.07
N ARG A 251 -2.66 28.85 -12.53
CA ARG A 251 -2.97 28.02 -13.71
C ARG A 251 -3.59 28.90 -14.78
N TYR A 252 -2.85 29.18 -15.82
CA TYR A 252 -3.29 30.05 -16.93
C TYR A 252 -4.19 29.28 -17.90
N SER A 253 -5.25 29.93 -18.39
CA SER A 253 -6.10 29.40 -19.46
C SER A 253 -5.33 29.26 -20.78
N PRO A 254 -5.75 28.36 -21.71
CA PRO A 254 -5.09 28.18 -23.01
C PRO A 254 -4.90 29.48 -23.78
N ASN A 255 -5.91 30.37 -23.80
CA ASN A 255 -5.83 31.69 -24.47
C ASN A 255 -5.08 32.76 -23.63
N LYS A 256 -4.55 32.40 -22.46
CA LYS A 256 -3.82 33.26 -21.52
C LYS A 256 -4.59 34.51 -21.05
N ARG A 257 -5.90 34.54 -21.24
CA ARG A 257 -6.75 35.65 -20.77
C ARG A 257 -7.07 35.51 -19.30
N TYR A 258 -7.29 34.29 -18.81
CA TYR A 258 -7.65 34.00 -17.43
C TYR A 258 -6.55 33.24 -16.69
N ALA A 259 -6.51 33.39 -15.38
CA ALA A 259 -5.72 32.56 -14.51
C ALA A 259 -6.55 32.14 -13.29
N LEU A 260 -6.44 30.87 -12.89
CA LEU A 260 -6.95 30.37 -11.62
C LEU A 260 -5.82 30.40 -10.60
N GLY A 261 -6.06 30.98 -9.44
CA GLY A 261 -5.20 30.95 -8.26
C GLY A 261 -5.96 30.38 -7.06
N PHE A 262 -5.31 30.35 -5.92
CA PHE A 262 -5.91 29.86 -4.66
C PHE A 262 -5.57 30.79 -3.52
N GLN A 263 -6.51 30.94 -2.58
CA GLN A 263 -6.30 31.49 -1.25
C GLN A 263 -6.43 30.37 -0.24
N SER A 264 -5.66 30.37 0.82
CA SER A 264 -5.65 29.30 1.83
C SER A 264 -5.38 29.83 3.22
N THR A 265 -6.18 29.39 4.18
CA THR A 265 -5.93 29.67 5.59
C THR A 265 -4.65 28.97 6.05
N ARG A 266 -3.89 29.66 6.91
CA ARG A 266 -2.71 29.10 7.56
C ARG A 266 -3.15 28.25 8.76
N VAL A 267 -2.57 27.08 8.89
CA VAL A 267 -2.75 26.20 10.05
C VAL A 267 -1.38 25.81 10.56
N ILE A 268 -1.15 25.99 11.86
CA ILE A 268 0.05 25.46 12.53
C ILE A 268 -0.23 23.98 12.84
N PRO A 269 0.51 23.04 12.23
CA PRO A 269 0.27 21.63 12.45
C PRO A 269 0.65 21.23 13.89
N ARG A 270 -0.10 20.30 14.47
CA ARG A 270 0.29 19.61 15.70
C ARG A 270 1.70 19.02 15.56
N LYS A 271 2.49 19.12 16.60
CA LYS A 271 3.79 18.45 16.69
C LYS A 271 3.75 17.37 17.77
N ILE A 272 4.42 16.25 17.52
CA ILE A 272 4.67 15.23 18.53
C ILE A 272 6.16 15.18 18.84
N PRO A 273 6.55 14.94 20.12
CA PRO A 273 7.93 14.70 20.50
C PRO A 273 8.31 13.24 20.25
N LEU A 274 9.51 13.01 19.72
CA LEU A 274 10.15 11.72 19.68
C LEU A 274 11.42 11.78 20.52
N LEU A 275 11.46 10.98 21.57
CA LEU A 275 12.62 10.88 22.46
C LEU A 275 13.63 9.90 21.86
N ARG A 276 14.85 10.34 21.62
CA ARG A 276 15.99 9.47 21.35
C ARG A 276 16.74 9.23 22.65
N SER A 277 16.45 8.14 23.33
CA SER A 277 17.00 7.81 24.65
C SER A 277 18.50 7.47 24.60
N SER A 278 18.95 6.87 23.49
CA SER A 278 20.31 6.37 23.32
C SER A 278 20.95 6.90 22.03
N PRO A 279 21.26 8.21 21.93
CA PRO A 279 21.98 8.77 20.79
C PRO A 279 23.41 8.19 20.73
N LYS A 280 23.95 8.01 19.50
CA LYS A 280 25.27 7.39 19.32
C LYS A 280 26.43 8.38 19.51
N ASP A 281 26.15 9.66 19.49
CA ASP A 281 27.09 10.78 19.46
C ASP A 281 27.19 11.52 20.80
N GLN A 282 26.31 11.23 21.76
CA GLN A 282 26.30 11.83 23.09
C GLN A 282 25.64 10.92 24.14
N ILE A 283 25.88 11.19 25.43
CA ILE A 283 25.27 10.43 26.54
C ILE A 283 23.82 10.88 26.80
N GLN A 284 23.59 12.20 26.78
CA GLN A 284 22.29 12.75 27.09
C GLN A 284 21.27 12.48 26.00
N PRO A 285 20.02 12.13 26.36
CA PRO A 285 18.94 11.96 25.39
C PRO A 285 18.67 13.24 24.58
N THR A 286 18.11 13.06 23.39
CA THR A 286 17.68 14.19 22.54
C THR A 286 16.19 14.05 22.21
N ILE A 287 15.53 15.19 21.95
CA ILE A 287 14.12 15.23 21.54
C ILE A 287 14.04 15.82 20.13
N GLU A 288 13.33 15.13 19.26
CA GLU A 288 12.94 15.62 17.92
C GLU A 288 11.45 15.93 17.90
N PHE A 289 11.04 17.07 17.36
CA PHE A 289 9.62 17.39 17.12
C PHE A 289 9.29 17.26 15.65
N ILE A 290 8.26 16.48 15.32
CA ILE A 290 7.77 16.32 13.95
C ILE A 290 6.32 16.80 13.80
N ASN A 291 5.97 17.35 12.63
CA ASN A 291 4.58 17.68 12.32
C ASN A 291 3.74 16.40 12.18
N TYR A 292 2.69 16.31 12.98
CA TYR A 292 1.87 15.10 13.04
C TYR A 292 0.38 15.45 13.31
N PRO A 293 -0.33 15.99 12.32
CA PRO A 293 -1.77 16.26 12.45
C PRO A 293 -2.56 14.99 12.75
N LYS A 294 -3.46 15.06 13.72
CA LYS A 294 -4.32 13.97 14.18
C LYS A 294 -5.78 14.24 13.78
N PRO A 295 -6.66 13.23 13.74
CA PRO A 295 -8.09 13.42 13.50
C PRO A 295 -8.68 14.49 14.40
N GLY A 296 -9.52 15.34 13.82
CA GLY A 296 -10.09 16.51 14.51
C GLY A 296 -9.23 17.78 14.43
N ASP A 297 -7.93 17.71 14.15
CA ASP A 297 -7.10 18.91 14.01
C ASP A 297 -7.59 19.81 12.86
N PRO A 298 -7.42 21.14 12.98
CA PRO A 298 -7.78 22.07 11.91
C PRO A 298 -6.95 21.79 10.65
N ARG A 299 -7.56 22.07 9.49
CA ARG A 299 -6.92 21.93 8.19
C ARG A 299 -6.97 23.24 7.41
N PRO A 300 -5.95 23.52 6.57
CA PRO A 300 -6.00 24.67 5.69
C PRO A 300 -7.26 24.61 4.80
N GLN A 301 -8.02 25.69 4.76
CA GLN A 301 -9.18 25.83 3.88
C GLN A 301 -8.75 26.53 2.60
N ARG A 302 -8.73 25.78 1.50
CA ARG A 302 -8.28 26.24 0.20
C ARG A 302 -9.48 26.63 -0.66
N ARG A 303 -9.46 27.87 -1.19
CA ARG A 303 -10.53 28.44 -2.03
C ARG A 303 -9.94 28.93 -3.35
N PRO A 304 -10.59 28.62 -4.49
CA PRO A 304 -10.17 29.13 -5.79
C PRO A 304 -10.57 30.60 -5.98
N ILE A 305 -9.79 31.30 -6.79
CA ILE A 305 -10.07 32.65 -7.26
C ILE A 305 -9.65 32.76 -8.72
N LEU A 306 -10.36 33.54 -9.51
CA LEU A 306 -10.03 33.79 -10.91
C LEU A 306 -9.48 35.22 -11.12
N PHE A 307 -8.69 35.38 -12.16
CA PHE A 307 -8.15 36.67 -12.60
C PHE A 307 -8.39 36.85 -14.10
N ASP A 308 -9.04 37.96 -14.51
CA ASP A 308 -9.08 38.40 -15.89
C ASP A 308 -7.85 39.28 -16.16
N LEU A 309 -6.87 38.73 -16.85
CA LEU A 309 -5.59 39.40 -17.13
C LEU A 309 -5.71 40.52 -18.15
N LYS A 310 -6.78 40.52 -18.99
CA LYS A 310 -7.10 41.58 -19.91
C LYS A 310 -7.70 42.79 -19.18
N LYS A 311 -8.69 42.54 -18.33
CA LYS A 311 -9.33 43.56 -17.48
C LYS A 311 -8.47 43.95 -16.28
N LYS A 312 -7.52 43.10 -15.86
CA LYS A 312 -6.65 43.26 -14.69
C LYS A 312 -7.46 43.31 -13.38
N THR A 313 -8.40 42.41 -13.24
CA THR A 313 -9.30 42.29 -12.08
C THR A 313 -9.34 40.88 -11.58
N ALA A 314 -9.53 40.74 -10.26
CA ALA A 314 -9.91 39.49 -9.67
C ALA A 314 -11.41 39.22 -9.88
N ILE A 315 -11.79 37.99 -10.13
CA ILE A 315 -13.17 37.52 -10.26
C ILE A 315 -13.43 36.60 -9.08
N PRO A 316 -14.30 36.95 -8.14
CA PRO A 316 -14.63 36.09 -7.00
C PRO A 316 -15.30 34.81 -7.48
N VAL A 317 -14.96 33.71 -6.83
CA VAL A 317 -15.60 32.41 -7.01
C VAL A 317 -16.48 32.15 -5.79
N ASP A 318 -17.63 31.49 -5.97
CA ASP A 318 -18.52 31.18 -4.87
C ASP A 318 -17.85 30.25 -3.85
N GLU A 319 -17.49 30.83 -2.70
CA GLU A 319 -16.78 30.12 -1.61
C GLU A 319 -17.67 29.04 -0.95
N ALA A 320 -19.00 29.17 -1.01
CA ALA A 320 -19.93 28.21 -0.42
C ALA A 320 -19.78 26.81 -1.05
N SER A 321 -19.32 26.74 -2.31
CA SER A 321 -19.06 25.48 -3.01
C SER A 321 -17.82 24.73 -2.49
N PHE A 322 -17.00 25.34 -1.62
CA PHE A 322 -15.73 24.79 -1.15
C PHE A 322 -15.60 24.68 0.38
N LEU A 323 -16.74 24.77 1.08
CA LEU A 323 -16.78 24.71 2.53
C LEU A 323 -16.26 23.36 3.06
N ASP A 324 -15.54 23.42 4.18
CA ASP A 324 -15.02 22.25 4.89
C ASP A 324 -14.22 21.31 3.95
N SER A 325 -13.40 21.90 3.10
CA SER A 325 -12.62 21.14 2.14
C SER A 325 -11.51 20.32 2.80
N TRP A 326 -11.43 19.04 2.44
CA TRP A 326 -10.22 18.25 2.63
C TRP A 326 -9.14 18.69 1.64
N SER A 327 -9.54 18.85 0.38
CA SER A 327 -8.66 19.37 -0.68
C SER A 327 -9.46 19.99 -1.80
N VAL A 328 -8.87 21.00 -2.45
CA VAL A 328 -9.32 21.61 -3.71
C VAL A 328 -8.14 21.60 -4.66
N GLN A 329 -8.24 20.88 -5.78
CA GLN A 329 -7.15 20.68 -6.72
C GLN A 329 -7.55 21.10 -8.13
N PHE A 330 -6.76 21.95 -8.78
CA PHE A 330 -6.93 22.21 -10.21
C PHE A 330 -6.71 20.94 -11.02
N LYS A 331 -7.59 20.68 -12.00
CA LYS A 331 -7.50 19.51 -12.88
C LYS A 331 -7.30 19.90 -14.34
N HIS A 332 -8.09 20.84 -14.86
CA HIS A 332 -8.10 21.14 -16.28
C HIS A 332 -8.64 22.55 -16.59
N TRP A 333 -8.23 23.13 -17.71
CA TRP A 333 -8.92 24.22 -18.38
C TRP A 333 -9.66 23.70 -19.62
N SER A 334 -10.90 24.13 -19.85
CA SER A 334 -11.56 23.87 -21.12
C SER A 334 -10.75 24.48 -22.27
N LYS A 335 -10.76 23.85 -23.45
CA LYS A 335 -9.99 24.30 -24.62
C LYS A 335 -10.35 25.72 -25.06
N ASP A 336 -11.63 26.07 -24.97
CA ASP A 336 -12.14 27.42 -25.28
C ASP A 336 -11.83 28.44 -24.18
N SER A 337 -11.20 28.00 -23.07
CA SER A 337 -10.83 28.84 -21.91
C SER A 337 -12.01 29.45 -21.16
N ARG A 338 -13.22 28.88 -21.31
CA ARG A 338 -14.42 29.37 -20.62
C ARG A 338 -14.58 28.81 -19.21
N SER A 339 -13.98 27.64 -18.95
CA SER A 339 -14.16 26.96 -17.67
C SER A 339 -12.85 26.42 -17.10
N ALA A 340 -12.64 26.61 -15.80
CA ALA A 340 -11.61 25.94 -15.02
C ALA A 340 -12.24 24.80 -14.20
N HIS A 341 -11.66 23.62 -14.25
CA HIS A 341 -12.16 22.46 -13.54
C HIS A 341 -11.30 22.14 -12.31
N VAL A 342 -11.96 21.97 -11.17
CA VAL A 342 -11.32 21.64 -9.89
C VAL A 342 -11.95 20.41 -9.27
N LEU A 343 -11.12 19.57 -8.65
CA LEU A 343 -11.58 18.43 -7.86
C LEU A 343 -11.68 18.87 -6.39
N TYR A 344 -12.88 18.84 -5.86
CA TYR A 344 -13.23 19.13 -4.48
C TYR A 344 -13.46 17.83 -3.73
N ASN A 345 -12.76 17.64 -2.60
CA ASN A 345 -13.00 16.57 -1.65
C ASN A 345 -13.39 17.20 -0.32
N LYS A 346 -14.55 16.88 0.19
CA LYS A 346 -15.06 17.36 1.46
C LYS A 346 -14.43 16.59 2.61
N ARG A 347 -14.12 17.26 3.72
CA ARG A 347 -13.66 16.59 4.93
C ARG A 347 -14.69 15.60 5.45
N GLY A 348 -14.25 14.41 5.86
CA GLY A 348 -15.10 13.28 6.18
C GLY A 348 -15.30 12.32 4.99
N HIS A 349 -14.86 12.74 3.79
CA HIS A 349 -14.74 11.91 2.57
C HIS A 349 -16.05 11.28 2.06
N GLN A 350 -17.21 11.78 2.52
CA GLN A 350 -18.52 11.35 1.99
C GLN A 350 -18.94 12.11 0.74
N GLU A 351 -18.09 13.04 0.27
CA GLU A 351 -18.39 13.84 -0.92
C GLU A 351 -17.12 14.14 -1.70
N LEU A 352 -17.14 13.78 -2.99
CA LEU A 352 -16.10 14.10 -3.97
C LEU A 352 -16.77 14.68 -5.21
N ALA A 353 -16.38 15.89 -5.63
CA ALA A 353 -16.98 16.53 -6.78
C ALA A 353 -15.95 17.06 -7.76
N LEU A 354 -16.16 16.87 -9.06
CA LEU A 354 -15.54 17.61 -10.12
C LEU A 354 -16.40 18.83 -10.43
N LEU A 355 -15.89 20.01 -10.12
CA LEU A 355 -16.58 21.29 -10.25
C LEU A 355 -16.06 22.05 -11.45
N SER A 356 -16.95 22.72 -12.18
CA SER A 356 -16.64 23.66 -13.27
C SER A 356 -16.84 25.07 -12.76
N ILE A 357 -15.85 25.94 -12.97
CA ILE A 357 -15.86 27.35 -12.61
C ILE A 357 -15.87 28.17 -13.91
N ASP A 358 -16.93 28.91 -14.19
CA ASP A 358 -17.01 29.83 -15.34
C ASP A 358 -15.95 30.94 -15.21
N ALA A 359 -15.08 31.05 -16.20
CA ALA A 359 -13.92 31.94 -16.15
C ALA A 359 -14.27 33.44 -16.16
N SER A 360 -15.46 33.78 -16.63
CA SER A 360 -15.91 35.17 -16.75
C SER A 360 -16.70 35.69 -15.57
N THR A 361 -17.40 34.79 -14.86
CA THR A 361 -18.32 35.14 -13.77
C THR A 361 -17.92 34.57 -12.42
N GLY A 362 -17.08 33.50 -12.39
CA GLY A 362 -16.75 32.76 -11.16
C GLY A 362 -17.87 31.82 -10.68
N LYS A 363 -18.95 31.67 -11.45
CA LYS A 363 -20.05 30.74 -11.12
C LYS A 363 -19.54 29.29 -11.09
N VAL A 364 -19.90 28.57 -10.03
CA VAL A 364 -19.55 27.15 -9.85
C VAL A 364 -20.72 26.27 -10.21
N THR A 365 -20.48 25.19 -10.94
CA THR A 365 -21.45 24.15 -11.28
C THR A 365 -20.84 22.77 -11.12
N ASP A 366 -21.65 21.80 -10.73
CA ASP A 366 -21.24 20.40 -10.63
C ASP A 366 -21.12 19.79 -12.03
N LEU A 367 -20.00 19.17 -12.33
CA LEU A 367 -19.90 18.24 -13.46
C LEU A 367 -20.15 16.81 -12.99
N VAL A 368 -19.51 16.41 -11.92
CA VAL A 368 -19.70 15.08 -11.33
C VAL A 368 -19.69 15.23 -9.81
N ARG A 369 -20.65 14.60 -9.13
CA ARG A 369 -20.65 14.51 -7.67
C ARG A 369 -20.90 13.08 -7.23
N GLU A 370 -20.03 12.59 -6.37
CA GLU A 370 -20.18 11.31 -5.67
C GLU A 370 -20.48 11.62 -4.20
N SER A 371 -21.61 11.10 -3.68
CA SER A 371 -22.06 11.33 -2.30
C SER A 371 -22.68 10.06 -1.72
N PRO A 372 -21.91 9.00 -1.51
CA PRO A 372 -22.40 7.77 -0.89
C PRO A 372 -22.68 7.97 0.61
N ASP A 373 -23.51 7.11 1.19
CA ASP A 373 -23.81 7.10 2.63
C ASP A 373 -22.57 6.82 3.49
N THR A 374 -21.57 6.12 2.94
CA THR A 374 -20.32 5.77 3.61
C THR A 374 -19.21 6.74 3.22
N PHE A 375 -18.26 6.35 2.41
CA PHE A 375 -17.13 7.18 1.98
C PHE A 375 -16.81 6.99 0.50
N VAL A 376 -16.16 7.98 -0.09
CA VAL A 376 -15.49 7.86 -1.39
C VAL A 376 -14.04 7.51 -1.15
N ASP A 377 -13.56 6.40 -1.71
CA ASP A 377 -12.13 6.06 -1.69
C ASP A 377 -11.35 6.96 -2.68
N TYR A 378 -11.17 8.21 -2.26
CA TYR A 378 -10.51 9.23 -3.08
C TYR A 378 -9.03 8.93 -3.33
N SER A 379 -8.40 8.15 -2.48
CA SER A 379 -6.96 7.89 -2.51
C SER A 379 -6.57 6.75 -3.47
N GLN A 380 -7.48 5.79 -3.69
CA GLN A 380 -7.18 4.59 -4.47
C GLN A 380 -8.04 4.46 -5.75
N LYS A 381 -9.28 4.96 -5.74
CA LYS A 381 -10.26 4.69 -6.81
C LYS A 381 -10.60 5.90 -7.66
N THR A 382 -10.10 7.10 -7.36
CA THR A 382 -10.35 8.28 -8.21
C THR A 382 -9.53 8.18 -9.48
N MET A 383 -10.20 8.06 -10.63
CA MET A 383 -9.61 8.13 -11.96
C MET A 383 -10.37 9.18 -12.77
N LEU A 384 -9.63 10.12 -13.32
CA LEU A 384 -10.14 11.19 -14.19
C LEU A 384 -9.20 11.29 -15.39
N HIS A 385 -9.73 11.12 -16.58
CA HIS A 385 -9.01 11.28 -17.83
C HIS A 385 -9.82 12.16 -18.79
N TRP A 386 -9.23 13.25 -19.27
CA TRP A 386 -9.84 14.14 -20.26
C TRP A 386 -9.58 13.59 -21.66
N LEU A 387 -10.62 13.59 -22.50
CA LEU A 387 -10.48 13.23 -23.91
C LEU A 387 -10.12 14.48 -24.70
N ASP A 388 -8.89 14.51 -25.24
CA ASP A 388 -8.34 15.70 -25.88
C ASP A 388 -9.03 16.06 -27.21
N GLN A 389 -9.71 15.12 -27.87
CA GLN A 389 -10.38 15.37 -29.16
C GLN A 389 -11.86 15.75 -29.03
N SER A 390 -12.44 15.61 -27.84
CA SER A 390 -13.84 15.90 -27.55
C SER A 390 -14.01 16.65 -26.22
N GLU A 391 -15.15 17.28 -26.00
CA GLU A 391 -15.50 17.87 -24.69
C GLU A 391 -16.06 16.79 -23.77
N GLN A 392 -15.28 15.74 -23.50
CA GLN A 392 -15.69 14.59 -22.70
C GLN A 392 -14.57 14.18 -21.74
N LEU A 393 -14.95 13.41 -20.75
CA LEU A 393 -14.01 12.84 -19.80
C LEU A 393 -14.41 11.40 -19.40
N ILE A 394 -13.43 10.65 -18.93
CA ILE A 394 -13.62 9.35 -18.30
C ILE A 394 -13.53 9.56 -16.79
N TRP A 395 -14.53 9.08 -16.07
CA TRP A 395 -14.64 9.15 -14.62
C TRP A 395 -14.83 7.77 -14.02
N ALA A 396 -14.06 7.43 -12.97
CA ALA A 396 -14.29 6.21 -12.19
C ALA A 396 -15.29 6.47 -11.06
N SER A 397 -16.26 5.58 -10.91
CA SER A 397 -17.29 5.68 -9.89
C SER A 397 -17.72 4.32 -9.36
N GLU A 398 -18.03 4.27 -8.06
CA GLU A 398 -18.62 3.10 -7.40
C GLU A 398 -20.16 3.14 -7.35
N ARG A 399 -20.83 4.02 -8.12
CA ARG A 399 -22.30 4.20 -8.13
C ARG A 399 -23.09 2.94 -8.46
N SER A 400 -22.49 1.99 -9.16
CA SER A 400 -23.10 0.67 -9.47
C SER A 400 -22.85 -0.38 -8.37
N GLY A 401 -22.16 -0.01 -7.27
CA GLY A 401 -21.66 -0.93 -6.25
C GLY A 401 -20.30 -1.56 -6.57
N TRP A 402 -19.71 -1.21 -7.72
CA TRP A 402 -18.41 -1.65 -8.21
C TRP A 402 -17.68 -0.49 -8.86
N ASN A 403 -16.35 -0.44 -8.77
CA ASN A 403 -15.58 0.64 -9.39
C ASN A 403 -15.52 0.47 -10.92
N HIS A 404 -16.24 1.33 -11.63
CA HIS A 404 -16.36 1.30 -13.10
C HIS A 404 -16.08 2.65 -13.73
N LEU A 405 -15.77 2.63 -15.04
CA LEU A 405 -15.52 3.82 -15.85
C LEU A 405 -16.81 4.28 -16.52
N TYR A 406 -17.02 5.60 -16.52
CA TYR A 406 -18.15 6.27 -17.16
C TYR A 406 -17.62 7.35 -18.09
N ARG A 407 -18.23 7.46 -19.29
CA ARG A 407 -18.02 8.54 -20.23
C ARG A 407 -18.98 9.67 -19.89
N ILE A 408 -18.45 10.87 -19.73
CA ILE A 408 -19.20 12.03 -19.25
C ILE A 408 -18.96 13.20 -20.21
N ASP A 409 -20.03 13.95 -20.50
CA ASP A 409 -19.98 15.21 -21.21
C ASP A 409 -19.44 16.29 -20.28
N ALA A 410 -18.29 16.85 -20.61
CA ALA A 410 -17.60 17.85 -19.78
C ALA A 410 -18.25 19.24 -19.84
N SER A 411 -19.19 19.48 -20.75
CA SER A 411 -19.93 20.75 -20.84
C SER A 411 -21.07 20.87 -19.83
N ASN A 412 -21.69 19.74 -19.47
CA ASN A 412 -22.91 19.71 -18.66
C ASN A 412 -22.94 18.64 -17.56
N GLY A 413 -21.93 17.73 -17.49
CA GLY A 413 -21.79 16.67 -16.50
C GLY A 413 -22.70 15.46 -16.72
N GLN A 414 -23.41 15.37 -17.85
CA GLN A 414 -24.26 14.24 -18.15
C GLN A 414 -23.44 12.98 -18.44
N VAL A 415 -23.86 11.85 -17.87
CA VAL A 415 -23.30 10.53 -18.19
C VAL A 415 -23.78 10.12 -19.58
N ILE A 416 -22.86 10.03 -20.54
CA ILE A 416 -23.12 9.57 -21.88
C ILE A 416 -23.41 8.06 -21.86
N ASN A 417 -22.49 7.28 -21.29
CA ASN A 417 -22.66 5.85 -21.09
C ASN A 417 -21.68 5.31 -20.01
N PRO A 418 -21.99 4.15 -19.41
CA PRO A 418 -20.98 3.37 -18.70
C PRO A 418 -20.05 2.72 -19.74
N ILE A 419 -18.73 2.96 -19.59
CA ILE A 419 -17.71 2.30 -20.42
C ILE A 419 -17.50 0.87 -19.96
N THR A 420 -17.56 0.64 -18.64
CA THR A 420 -17.41 -0.69 -18.04
C THR A 420 -18.57 -1.00 -17.12
N LYS A 421 -18.94 -2.28 -16.98
CA LYS A 421 -20.04 -2.75 -16.11
C LYS A 421 -19.84 -4.20 -15.71
N GLY A 422 -20.36 -4.62 -14.55
CA GLY A 422 -20.31 -6.02 -14.10
C GLY A 422 -20.00 -6.16 -12.60
N LYS A 423 -19.83 -7.40 -12.13
CA LYS A 423 -19.48 -7.71 -10.72
C LYS A 423 -17.95 -7.83 -10.57
N TRP A 424 -17.24 -6.81 -10.98
CA TRP A 424 -15.79 -6.70 -10.97
C TRP A 424 -15.36 -5.23 -10.89
N VAL A 425 -14.10 -4.92 -10.68
CA VAL A 425 -13.62 -3.55 -10.52
C VAL A 425 -12.53 -3.20 -11.52
N VAL A 426 -12.58 -1.99 -12.05
CA VAL A 426 -11.44 -1.36 -12.73
C VAL A 426 -10.42 -0.96 -11.67
N ARG A 427 -9.17 -1.43 -11.85
CA ARG A 427 -8.06 -1.10 -10.95
C ARG A 427 -7.35 0.18 -11.36
N LYS A 428 -7.13 0.36 -12.68
CA LYS A 428 -6.41 1.51 -13.25
C LYS A 428 -6.69 1.63 -14.74
N ILE A 429 -6.75 2.84 -15.26
CA ILE A 429 -6.68 3.13 -16.70
C ILE A 429 -5.21 3.01 -17.11
N GLU A 430 -4.88 2.08 -18.00
CA GLU A 430 -3.52 1.85 -18.49
C GLU A 430 -3.20 2.71 -19.71
N HIS A 431 -4.17 2.91 -20.59
CA HIS A 431 -4.04 3.73 -21.80
C HIS A 431 -5.42 4.08 -22.36
N VAL A 432 -5.51 5.24 -22.99
CA VAL A 432 -6.67 5.65 -23.79
C VAL A 432 -6.17 6.00 -25.20
N ASP A 433 -6.70 5.33 -26.19
CA ASP A 433 -6.51 5.70 -27.59
C ASP A 433 -7.79 6.36 -28.07
N GLU A 434 -7.78 7.70 -28.09
CA GLU A 434 -8.94 8.49 -28.50
C GLU A 434 -9.26 8.35 -29.98
N LYS A 435 -8.24 8.05 -30.84
CA LYS A 435 -8.43 7.93 -32.26
C LYS A 435 -9.22 6.66 -32.62
N SER A 436 -8.92 5.56 -31.96
CA SER A 436 -9.65 4.30 -32.12
C SER A 436 -10.79 4.11 -31.10
N GLU A 437 -11.00 5.10 -30.24
CA GLU A 437 -11.99 5.10 -29.15
C GLU A 437 -11.90 3.87 -28.21
N VAL A 438 -10.67 3.46 -27.85
CA VAL A 438 -10.42 2.27 -27.01
C VAL A 438 -9.73 2.65 -25.71
N VAL A 439 -10.17 2.05 -24.60
CA VAL A 439 -9.54 2.14 -23.27
C VAL A 439 -8.93 0.79 -22.91
N TRP A 440 -7.63 0.77 -22.58
CA TRP A 440 -6.98 -0.36 -21.90
C TRP A 440 -6.97 -0.08 -20.40
N PHE A 441 -7.32 -1.09 -19.62
CA PHE A 441 -7.38 -0.95 -18.17
C PHE A 441 -7.00 -2.26 -17.48
N SER A 442 -6.52 -2.14 -16.26
CA SER A 442 -6.37 -3.28 -15.36
C SER A 442 -7.65 -3.49 -14.54
N ALA A 443 -7.98 -4.74 -14.28
CA ALA A 443 -9.20 -5.13 -13.58
C ALA A 443 -8.94 -6.24 -12.56
N LEU A 444 -9.76 -6.28 -11.52
CA LEU A 444 -9.82 -7.32 -10.51
C LEU A 444 -11.21 -7.96 -10.51
N ALA A 445 -11.28 -9.26 -10.19
CA ALA A 445 -12.53 -10.05 -10.22
C ALA A 445 -13.18 -10.19 -11.62
N ILE A 446 -12.50 -9.83 -12.70
CA ILE A 446 -13.06 -9.91 -14.06
C ILE A 446 -13.28 -11.36 -14.54
N HIS A 447 -12.53 -12.33 -13.99
CA HIS A 447 -12.73 -13.76 -14.19
C HIS A 447 -13.48 -14.36 -12.99
N PRO A 448 -14.78 -14.71 -13.12
CA PRO A 448 -15.61 -15.10 -11.97
C PRO A 448 -15.17 -16.37 -11.23
N LYS A 449 -14.39 -17.24 -11.87
CA LYS A 449 -13.91 -18.52 -11.31
C LYS A 449 -12.51 -18.44 -10.70
N GLN A 450 -11.86 -17.28 -10.77
CA GLN A 450 -10.53 -17.07 -10.20
C GLN A 450 -10.60 -16.34 -8.85
N ASP A 451 -9.46 -16.25 -8.18
CA ASP A 451 -9.33 -15.36 -7.00
C ASP A 451 -9.63 -13.91 -7.44
N PRO A 452 -10.58 -13.22 -6.80
CA PRO A 452 -11.02 -11.88 -7.23
C PRO A 452 -9.92 -10.81 -7.12
N TYR A 453 -8.81 -11.11 -6.50
CA TYR A 453 -7.66 -10.21 -6.39
C TYR A 453 -6.57 -10.46 -7.43
N HIS A 454 -6.78 -11.38 -8.38
CA HIS A 454 -5.89 -11.51 -9.52
C HIS A 454 -6.07 -10.34 -10.48
N LEU A 455 -4.96 -9.66 -10.78
CA LEU A 455 -4.94 -8.50 -11.67
C LEU A 455 -4.89 -8.98 -13.12
N HIS A 456 -5.82 -8.49 -13.93
CA HIS A 456 -5.93 -8.80 -15.35
C HIS A 456 -5.91 -7.53 -16.20
N LEU A 457 -5.39 -7.65 -17.43
CA LEU A 457 -5.44 -6.62 -18.45
C LEU A 457 -6.66 -6.84 -19.34
N ALA A 458 -7.41 -5.77 -19.59
CA ALA A 458 -8.55 -5.76 -20.49
C ALA A 458 -8.58 -4.48 -21.32
N LYS A 459 -9.38 -4.48 -22.38
CA LYS A 459 -9.72 -3.31 -23.16
C LYS A 459 -11.21 -3.29 -23.51
N VAL A 460 -11.73 -2.11 -23.79
CA VAL A 460 -13.13 -1.89 -24.15
C VAL A 460 -13.23 -0.62 -25.01
N ASN A 461 -14.21 -0.55 -25.90
CA ASN A 461 -14.52 0.70 -26.60
C ASN A 461 -15.11 1.75 -25.66
N LEU A 462 -14.94 3.04 -25.98
CA LEU A 462 -15.48 4.14 -25.17
C LEU A 462 -17.02 4.11 -25.05
N ASP A 463 -17.72 3.46 -25.98
CA ASP A 463 -19.18 3.24 -25.92
C ASP A 463 -19.59 2.05 -25.03
N GLY A 464 -18.61 1.28 -24.51
CA GLY A 464 -18.82 0.12 -23.68
C GLY A 464 -18.96 -1.21 -24.45
N SER A 465 -18.84 -1.20 -25.78
CA SER A 465 -18.82 -2.41 -26.62
C SER A 465 -17.45 -3.10 -26.61
N ASP A 466 -17.39 -4.33 -27.10
CA ASP A 466 -16.17 -5.12 -27.39
C ASP A 466 -15.22 -5.30 -26.19
N LEU A 467 -15.78 -5.47 -24.99
CA LEU A 467 -14.97 -5.82 -23.82
C LEU A 467 -14.17 -7.09 -24.08
N THR A 468 -12.86 -6.96 -24.11
CA THR A 468 -11.92 -8.07 -24.33
C THR A 468 -10.95 -8.17 -23.16
N VAL A 469 -10.92 -9.33 -22.46
CA VAL A 469 -9.91 -9.63 -21.45
C VAL A 469 -8.68 -10.22 -22.14
N LEU A 470 -7.55 -9.53 -22.06
CA LEU A 470 -6.32 -9.84 -22.79
C LEU A 470 -5.43 -10.87 -22.10
N THR A 471 -5.60 -11.08 -20.79
CA THR A 471 -4.84 -12.04 -19.98
C THR A 471 -5.74 -13.13 -19.45
N GLN A 472 -5.29 -14.40 -19.48
CA GLN A 472 -6.14 -15.57 -19.25
C GLN A 472 -5.67 -16.49 -18.10
N GLY A 473 -4.38 -16.44 -17.72
CA GLY A 473 -3.82 -17.29 -16.66
C GLY A 473 -4.56 -17.13 -15.33
N ASP A 474 -4.75 -18.24 -14.58
CA ASP A 474 -5.31 -18.17 -13.21
C ASP A 474 -4.22 -17.69 -12.24
N GLY A 475 -3.98 -16.40 -12.24
CA GLY A 475 -2.98 -15.73 -11.43
C GLY A 475 -3.02 -14.21 -11.60
N THR A 476 -2.13 -13.52 -10.91
CA THR A 476 -1.99 -12.08 -11.06
C THR A 476 -0.98 -11.75 -12.15
N HIS A 477 -1.35 -10.85 -13.04
CA HIS A 477 -0.61 -10.50 -14.24
C HIS A 477 0.15 -9.19 -14.12
N ARG A 478 1.20 -9.05 -14.93
CA ARG A 478 1.89 -7.80 -15.25
C ARG A 478 2.27 -7.85 -16.73
N TRP A 479 2.29 -6.72 -17.40
CA TRP A 479 2.47 -6.65 -18.85
C TRP A 479 3.41 -5.51 -19.26
N GLU A 480 4.03 -5.73 -20.40
CA GLU A 480 4.84 -4.73 -21.08
C GLU A 480 4.48 -4.77 -22.58
N PHE A 481 4.01 -3.64 -23.09
CA PHE A 481 3.65 -3.50 -24.51
C PHE A 481 4.86 -3.15 -25.38
N ASN A 482 4.81 -3.58 -26.65
CA ASN A 482 5.65 -2.98 -27.68
C ASN A 482 5.23 -1.52 -27.93
N PRO A 483 6.10 -0.68 -28.57
CA PRO A 483 5.79 0.73 -28.83
C PRO A 483 4.46 0.96 -29.55
N GLU A 484 4.11 0.10 -30.52
CA GLU A 484 2.89 0.18 -31.33
C GLU A 484 1.65 -0.41 -30.64
N ARG A 485 1.79 -0.95 -29.42
CA ARG A 485 0.73 -1.62 -28.66
C ARG A 485 -0.02 -2.71 -29.43
N THR A 486 0.67 -3.41 -30.33
CA THR A 486 0.13 -4.55 -31.09
C THR A 486 0.42 -5.90 -30.41
N LEU A 487 1.48 -5.92 -29.60
CA LEU A 487 1.96 -7.07 -28.85
C LEU A 487 2.22 -6.68 -27.39
N PHE A 488 2.19 -7.66 -26.51
CA PHE A 488 2.69 -7.47 -25.14
C PHE A 488 3.31 -8.75 -24.59
N VAL A 489 4.28 -8.59 -23.71
CA VAL A 489 4.79 -9.66 -22.85
C VAL A 489 3.93 -9.69 -21.61
N ASP A 490 3.25 -10.78 -21.37
CA ASP A 490 2.45 -11.07 -20.18
C ASP A 490 3.25 -11.96 -19.24
N ARG A 491 3.45 -11.50 -18.01
CA ARG A 491 4.07 -12.30 -16.94
C ARG A 491 3.06 -12.46 -15.82
N TRP A 492 2.81 -13.70 -15.40
CA TRP A 492 1.86 -13.97 -14.35
C TRP A 492 2.31 -15.09 -13.43
N SER A 493 1.85 -15.03 -12.20
CA SER A 493 2.07 -16.06 -11.19
C SER A 493 0.91 -16.07 -10.20
N ARG A 494 0.91 -17.07 -9.33
CA ARG A 494 -0.01 -17.20 -8.23
C ARG A 494 0.77 -17.65 -6.99
N VAL A 495 0.25 -17.49 -5.81
CA VAL A 495 0.99 -17.86 -4.57
C VAL A 495 1.47 -19.32 -4.58
N ASP A 496 0.74 -20.20 -5.28
CA ASP A 496 1.01 -21.63 -5.46
C ASP A 496 1.37 -22.01 -6.91
N HIS A 497 1.70 -21.05 -7.76
CA HIS A 497 2.09 -21.27 -9.14
C HIS A 497 3.27 -20.39 -9.53
N PRO A 498 4.42 -20.98 -9.92
CA PRO A 498 5.60 -20.26 -10.40
C PRO A 498 5.32 -19.32 -11.56
N GLU A 499 6.17 -18.33 -11.75
CA GLU A 499 5.99 -17.32 -12.77
C GLU A 499 6.11 -17.89 -14.20
N VAL A 500 5.21 -17.45 -15.10
CA VAL A 500 5.21 -17.75 -16.53
C VAL A 500 5.27 -16.44 -17.30
N ALA A 501 6.07 -16.39 -18.38
CA ALA A 501 6.16 -15.26 -19.28
C ALA A 501 5.71 -15.68 -20.69
N GLN A 502 4.84 -14.89 -21.32
CA GLN A 502 4.18 -15.21 -22.58
C GLN A 502 4.14 -14.00 -23.49
N LEU A 503 4.38 -14.18 -24.78
CA LEU A 503 4.12 -13.19 -25.83
C LEU A 503 2.67 -13.33 -26.27
N ARG A 504 1.92 -12.22 -26.25
CA ARG A 504 0.50 -12.20 -26.61
C ARG A 504 0.16 -11.08 -27.58
N SER A 505 -0.90 -11.30 -28.34
CA SER A 505 -1.52 -10.30 -29.22
C SER A 505 -2.30 -9.27 -28.39
N ALA A 506 -2.07 -7.98 -28.58
CA ALA A 506 -2.84 -6.91 -27.95
C ALA A 506 -4.22 -6.71 -28.60
N ARG A 507 -4.48 -7.37 -29.77
CA ARG A 507 -5.78 -7.32 -30.43
C ARG A 507 -6.85 -8.09 -29.65
N ASP A 508 -6.52 -9.29 -29.18
CA ASP A 508 -7.48 -10.25 -28.62
C ASP A 508 -6.95 -11.06 -27.42
N GLY A 509 -5.71 -10.81 -26.99
CA GLY A 509 -5.07 -11.55 -25.91
C GLY A 509 -4.61 -12.95 -26.27
N SER A 510 -4.69 -13.37 -27.55
CA SER A 510 -4.29 -14.70 -27.96
C SER A 510 -2.81 -14.96 -27.65
N LEU A 511 -2.53 -16.17 -27.13
CA LEU A 511 -1.17 -16.61 -26.86
C LEU A 511 -0.43 -16.85 -28.18
N ILE A 512 0.69 -16.16 -28.38
CA ILE A 512 1.58 -16.33 -29.52
C ILE A 512 2.67 -17.34 -29.18
N LYS A 513 3.32 -17.17 -28.02
CA LYS A 513 4.39 -18.05 -27.55
C LYS A 513 4.61 -17.96 -26.06
N GLU A 514 4.85 -19.08 -25.38
CA GLU A 514 5.44 -19.07 -24.04
C GLU A 514 6.95 -18.77 -24.18
N LEU A 515 7.41 -17.71 -23.54
CA LEU A 515 8.78 -17.25 -23.61
C LEU A 515 9.68 -17.92 -22.58
N ALA A 516 9.14 -18.07 -21.36
CA ALA A 516 9.88 -18.66 -20.23
C ALA A 516 8.91 -19.08 -19.11
N ARG A 517 9.37 -20.03 -18.31
CA ARG A 517 8.71 -20.48 -17.08
C ARG A 517 9.74 -20.59 -15.96
N GLN A 518 9.39 -20.11 -14.77
CA GLN A 518 10.27 -20.22 -13.61
C GLN A 518 10.45 -21.68 -13.23
N ASP A 519 11.71 -22.13 -13.21
CA ASP A 519 12.07 -23.43 -12.68
C ASP A 519 12.22 -23.38 -11.15
N ILE A 520 11.46 -24.20 -10.46
CA ILE A 520 11.48 -24.33 -9.01
C ILE A 520 11.93 -25.74 -8.56
N SER A 521 12.48 -26.54 -9.44
CA SER A 521 12.89 -27.93 -9.15
C SER A 521 13.90 -27.98 -8.01
N ALA A 522 14.89 -27.07 -7.99
CA ALA A 522 15.84 -26.93 -6.90
C ALA A 522 15.14 -26.59 -5.57
N LEU A 523 14.15 -25.71 -5.59
CA LEU A 523 13.40 -25.31 -4.41
C LEU A 523 12.57 -26.47 -3.86
N LEU A 524 11.91 -27.26 -4.74
CA LEU A 524 11.13 -28.43 -4.37
C LEU A 524 12.05 -29.53 -3.78
N LYS A 525 13.25 -29.72 -4.35
CA LYS A 525 14.26 -30.65 -3.82
C LYS A 525 14.70 -30.30 -2.40
N GLU A 526 14.71 -29.04 -2.06
CA GLU A 526 15.01 -28.55 -0.72
C GLU A 526 13.82 -28.66 0.25
N GLY A 527 12.71 -29.27 -0.18
CA GLY A 527 11.52 -29.51 0.65
C GLY A 527 10.51 -28.37 0.66
N TYR A 528 10.58 -27.42 -0.26
CA TYR A 528 9.58 -26.35 -0.35
C TYR A 528 8.22 -26.94 -0.70
N SER A 529 7.22 -26.69 0.14
CA SER A 529 5.82 -27.02 -0.10
C SER A 529 5.03 -25.79 -0.61
N MET A 530 4.13 -25.96 -1.57
CA MET A 530 3.28 -24.85 -2.02
C MET A 530 2.31 -24.44 -0.91
N PRO A 531 2.02 -23.12 -0.77
CA PRO A 531 0.92 -22.68 0.08
C PRO A 531 -0.40 -23.31 -0.37
N ILE A 532 -1.26 -23.65 0.58
CA ILE A 532 -2.57 -24.24 0.30
C ILE A 532 -3.58 -23.11 0.17
N ARG A 533 -4.02 -22.80 -1.05
CA ARG A 533 -5.12 -21.85 -1.30
C ARG A 533 -6.42 -22.41 -0.76
N PHE A 534 -7.17 -21.56 -0.08
CA PHE A 534 -8.48 -21.93 0.43
C PHE A 534 -9.44 -20.73 0.36
N SER A 535 -10.69 -21.00 0.11
CA SER A 535 -11.75 -20.01 0.15
C SER A 535 -13.00 -20.59 0.81
N ALA A 536 -13.71 -19.75 1.57
CA ALA A 536 -14.94 -20.13 2.26
C ALA A 536 -15.89 -18.93 2.33
N PRO A 537 -17.20 -19.16 2.51
CA PRO A 537 -18.14 -18.08 2.78
C PRO A 537 -17.79 -17.33 4.06
N GLY A 538 -17.88 -15.99 3.99
CA GLY A 538 -17.71 -15.09 5.13
C GLY A 538 -18.94 -15.03 6.03
N ARG A 539 -19.03 -13.95 6.81
CA ARG A 539 -20.08 -13.71 7.81
C ARG A 539 -21.52 -13.73 7.27
N ASP A 540 -21.70 -13.41 6.01
CA ASP A 540 -23.01 -13.40 5.34
C ASP A 540 -23.41 -14.76 4.74
N GLY A 541 -22.57 -15.79 4.89
CA GLY A 541 -22.77 -17.12 4.33
C GLY A 541 -22.72 -17.21 2.81
N LYS A 542 -22.36 -16.14 2.09
CA LYS A 542 -22.42 -16.03 0.64
C LYS A 542 -21.13 -15.49 0.01
N THR A 543 -20.58 -14.41 0.56
CA THR A 543 -19.39 -13.76 -0.01
C THR A 543 -18.15 -14.58 0.27
N MET A 544 -17.50 -15.04 -0.80
CA MET A 544 -16.28 -15.85 -0.65
C MET A 544 -15.13 -15.02 -0.13
N ILE A 545 -14.52 -15.48 0.94
CA ILE A 545 -13.29 -14.98 1.56
C ILE A 545 -12.14 -15.82 1.06
N HIS A 546 -11.05 -15.17 0.65
CA HIS A 546 -9.90 -15.82 0.05
C HIS A 546 -8.67 -15.68 0.93
N GLY A 547 -7.90 -16.76 1.03
CA GLY A 547 -6.67 -16.82 1.80
C GLY A 547 -5.85 -18.02 1.44
N PHE A 548 -4.78 -18.25 2.20
CA PHE A 548 -3.98 -19.46 2.08
C PHE A 548 -3.40 -19.88 3.43
N LEU A 549 -2.98 -21.16 3.49
CA LEU A 549 -2.27 -21.75 4.60
C LEU A 549 -0.82 -22.06 4.18
N ILE A 550 0.11 -21.87 5.10
CA ILE A 550 1.48 -22.38 5.02
C ILE A 550 1.65 -23.41 6.12
N GLN A 551 2.02 -24.61 5.73
CA GLN A 551 2.25 -25.74 6.61
C GLN A 551 3.75 -25.94 6.86
N PRO A 552 4.14 -26.66 7.94
CA PRO A 552 5.51 -27.14 8.12
C PRO A 552 5.99 -27.95 6.90
N THR A 553 7.28 -27.94 6.63
CA THR A 553 7.88 -28.74 5.55
C THR A 553 7.56 -30.23 5.71
N GLU A 554 7.63 -30.72 6.95
CA GLU A 554 7.30 -32.11 7.31
C GLU A 554 5.99 -32.17 8.10
N LEU A 555 4.85 -31.90 7.43
CA LEU A 555 3.53 -32.03 8.04
C LEU A 555 3.17 -33.51 8.23
N ASP A 556 2.89 -33.92 9.48
CA ASP A 556 2.27 -35.18 9.78
C ASP A 556 0.74 -35.01 9.84
N PRO A 557 -0.04 -35.64 8.94
CA PRO A 557 -1.49 -35.45 8.90
C PRO A 557 -2.23 -36.07 10.10
N ASN A 558 -1.56 -36.90 10.92
CA ASN A 558 -2.11 -37.48 12.11
C ASN A 558 -1.90 -36.64 13.37
N ARG A 559 -1.21 -35.51 13.25
CA ARG A 559 -1.00 -34.52 14.32
C ARG A 559 -1.86 -33.31 14.13
N ILE A 560 -2.18 -32.62 15.23
CA ILE A 560 -2.86 -31.34 15.20
C ILE A 560 -1.86 -30.19 15.46
N TYR A 561 -2.01 -29.10 14.73
CA TYR A 561 -1.11 -27.95 14.74
C TYR A 561 -1.85 -26.67 15.14
N PRO A 562 -1.39 -25.92 16.14
CA PRO A 562 -1.89 -24.59 16.41
C PRO A 562 -1.80 -23.71 15.16
N VAL A 563 -2.74 -22.79 15.03
CA VAL A 563 -2.79 -21.86 13.90
C VAL A 563 -2.27 -20.49 14.33
N ILE A 564 -1.44 -19.86 13.50
CA ILE A 564 -1.07 -18.46 13.67
C ILE A 564 -1.55 -17.68 12.45
N GLU A 565 -2.41 -16.69 12.65
CA GLU A 565 -2.84 -15.77 11.60
C GLU A 565 -1.88 -14.60 11.49
N ASN A 566 -1.35 -14.34 10.28
CA ASN A 566 -0.65 -13.12 9.97
C ASN A 566 -1.64 -12.11 9.36
N ILE A 567 -2.09 -11.16 10.18
CA ILE A 567 -3.12 -10.19 9.81
C ILE A 567 -2.55 -8.87 9.34
N TYR A 568 -3.19 -8.32 8.34
CA TYR A 568 -3.22 -6.91 8.03
C TYR A 568 -4.58 -6.60 7.39
N ALA A 569 -5.39 -5.74 8.02
CA ALA A 569 -6.75 -5.42 7.54
C ALA A 569 -6.92 -3.93 7.21
N GLY A 570 -5.84 -3.24 6.87
CA GLY A 570 -5.90 -1.83 6.45
C GLY A 570 -6.77 -1.65 5.21
N PRO A 571 -7.77 -0.74 5.25
CA PRO A 571 -8.78 -0.61 4.17
C PRO A 571 -8.23 -0.07 2.84
N HIS A 572 -6.99 0.37 2.78
CA HIS A 572 -6.37 0.90 1.55
C HIS A 572 -6.00 -0.19 0.52
N GLY A 573 -6.05 -1.47 0.88
CA GLY A 573 -5.68 -2.55 -0.02
C GLY A 573 -6.24 -3.91 0.37
N PHE A 574 -5.83 -4.93 -0.34
CA PHE A 574 -5.85 -6.33 0.09
C PHE A 574 -4.41 -6.74 0.40
N HIS A 575 -4.23 -7.71 1.31
CA HIS A 575 -2.91 -7.95 1.92
C HIS A 575 -2.45 -9.41 1.85
N VAL A 576 -3.29 -10.30 1.40
CA VAL A 576 -2.91 -11.68 1.07
C VAL A 576 -2.09 -11.68 -0.22
N PRO A 577 -0.82 -12.12 -0.20
CA PRO A 577 0.01 -12.20 -1.41
C PRO A 577 -0.66 -12.97 -2.55
N LYS A 578 -0.53 -12.45 -3.77
CA LYS A 578 -1.13 -13.03 -4.97
C LYS A 578 -0.09 -13.57 -5.96
N LYS A 579 1.18 -13.19 -5.78
CA LYS A 579 2.31 -13.65 -6.60
C LYS A 579 3.03 -14.81 -5.92
N PHE A 580 3.73 -15.63 -6.71
CA PHE A 580 4.64 -16.63 -6.19
C PHE A 580 5.78 -15.99 -5.40
N GLY A 581 6.11 -16.56 -4.25
CA GLY A 581 7.18 -16.05 -3.40
C GLY A 581 7.44 -16.98 -2.20
N LEU A 582 8.60 -16.84 -1.59
CA LEU A 582 9.09 -17.76 -0.56
C LEU A 582 8.34 -17.70 0.76
N GLN A 583 7.75 -16.55 1.13
CA GLN A 583 7.06 -16.34 2.43
C GLN A 583 7.94 -16.76 3.63
N ILE A 584 9.20 -16.36 3.64
CA ILE A 584 10.23 -16.87 4.57
C ILE A 584 9.86 -16.70 6.04
N SER A 585 9.42 -15.50 6.46
CA SER A 585 9.07 -15.24 7.87
C SER A 585 7.94 -16.17 8.35
N GLN A 586 6.94 -16.43 7.50
CA GLN A 586 5.84 -17.31 7.81
C GLN A 586 6.28 -18.78 7.86
N ARG A 587 7.16 -19.19 6.94
CA ARG A 587 7.71 -20.55 6.93
C ARG A 587 8.56 -20.84 8.15
N ARG A 588 9.38 -19.88 8.56
CA ARG A 588 10.18 -20.02 9.79
C ARG A 588 9.30 -20.30 11.02
N LEU A 589 8.14 -19.63 11.13
CA LEU A 589 7.15 -19.93 12.16
C LEU A 589 6.54 -21.33 11.97
N ALA A 590 6.23 -21.71 10.73
CA ALA A 590 5.63 -23.02 10.45
C ALA A 590 6.56 -24.18 10.88
N GLU A 591 7.87 -24.05 10.66
CA GLU A 591 8.85 -25.08 11.05
C GLU A 591 8.91 -25.35 12.57
N LEU A 592 8.40 -24.44 13.39
CA LEU A 592 8.27 -24.65 14.83
C LEU A 592 7.08 -25.53 15.22
N GLY A 593 6.24 -25.91 14.25
CA GLY A 593 5.07 -26.74 14.46
C GLY A 593 3.76 -25.98 14.47
N PHE A 594 3.68 -24.88 13.72
CA PHE A 594 2.48 -24.08 13.50
C PHE A 594 1.98 -24.19 12.06
N VAL A 595 0.70 -23.89 11.85
CA VAL A 595 0.17 -23.58 10.53
C VAL A 595 -0.09 -22.08 10.45
N ILE A 596 0.40 -21.43 9.39
CA ILE A 596 0.25 -19.99 9.24
C ILE A 596 -0.88 -19.69 8.26
N ALA A 597 -1.86 -18.90 8.67
CA ALA A 597 -2.95 -18.41 7.83
C ALA A 597 -2.75 -16.95 7.41
N LYS A 598 -3.10 -16.65 6.16
CA LYS A 598 -3.25 -15.25 5.67
C LYS A 598 -4.59 -15.12 4.97
N ILE A 599 -5.40 -14.15 5.41
CA ILE A 599 -6.81 -14.01 5.00
C ILE A 599 -7.12 -12.54 4.75
N ASP A 600 -7.92 -12.22 3.71
CA ASP A 600 -8.52 -10.90 3.49
C ASP A 600 -10.02 -10.98 3.77
N GLY A 601 -10.47 -10.40 4.91
CA GLY A 601 -11.87 -10.30 5.28
C GLY A 601 -12.57 -9.07 4.70
N MET A 602 -13.88 -8.94 4.93
CA MET A 602 -14.66 -7.75 4.57
C MET A 602 -14.07 -6.51 5.25
N GLY A 603 -14.14 -5.37 4.56
CA GLY A 603 -13.50 -4.12 4.96
C GLY A 603 -12.16 -3.86 4.26
N THR A 604 -11.52 -4.88 3.66
CA THR A 604 -10.37 -4.67 2.77
C THR A 604 -10.83 -4.19 1.39
N ASN A 605 -9.91 -3.59 0.60
CA ASN A 605 -10.25 -2.92 -0.65
C ASN A 605 -10.37 -3.86 -1.86
N TRP A 606 -10.76 -3.30 -3.00
CA TRP A 606 -10.72 -3.88 -4.34
C TRP A 606 -11.70 -5.04 -4.57
N ARG A 607 -12.80 -5.00 -3.86
CA ARG A 607 -14.01 -5.79 -4.09
C ARG A 607 -15.20 -4.85 -4.38
N SER A 608 -16.45 -5.32 -4.20
CA SER A 608 -17.62 -4.45 -4.26
C SER A 608 -17.54 -3.35 -3.18
N LYS A 609 -18.24 -2.23 -3.44
CA LYS A 609 -18.35 -1.16 -2.44
C LYS A 609 -18.92 -1.69 -1.11
N LYS A 610 -19.97 -2.51 -1.16
CA LYS A 610 -20.53 -3.15 0.03
C LYS A 610 -19.51 -3.96 0.84
N PHE A 611 -18.57 -4.66 0.19
CA PHE A 611 -17.50 -5.40 0.85
C PHE A 611 -16.53 -4.46 1.56
N HIS A 612 -16.16 -3.36 0.90
CA HIS A 612 -15.23 -2.36 1.41
C HIS A 612 -15.86 -1.55 2.55
N ASP A 613 -17.12 -1.19 2.44
CA ASP A 613 -17.85 -0.35 3.40
C ASP A 613 -17.93 -0.94 4.82
N HIS A 614 -17.64 -2.23 5.02
CA HIS A 614 -17.54 -2.82 6.36
C HIS A 614 -16.49 -2.15 7.25
N CYS A 615 -15.49 -1.47 6.66
CA CYS A 615 -14.49 -0.72 7.41
C CYS A 615 -14.97 0.67 7.85
N TRP A 616 -16.04 1.21 7.23
CA TRP A 616 -16.47 2.58 7.48
C TRP A 616 -16.88 2.79 8.93
N GLN A 617 -16.17 3.71 9.61
CA GLN A 617 -16.34 4.01 11.03
C GLN A 617 -16.23 2.77 11.94
N ASN A 618 -15.52 1.72 11.49
CA ASN A 618 -15.51 0.41 12.13
C ASN A 618 -14.18 -0.34 11.93
N LEU A 619 -13.06 0.32 12.20
CA LEU A 619 -11.73 -0.28 12.01
C LEU A 619 -11.44 -1.42 13.01
N ALA A 620 -12.16 -1.48 14.14
CA ALA A 620 -12.04 -2.56 15.11
C ALA A 620 -12.53 -3.92 14.58
N ASP A 621 -13.45 -3.94 13.60
CA ASP A 621 -13.98 -5.18 13.01
C ASP A 621 -12.89 -6.01 12.30
N ALA A 622 -12.00 -5.35 11.56
CA ALA A 622 -10.87 -5.96 10.85
C ALA A 622 -11.20 -7.26 10.06
N GLY A 623 -12.48 -7.50 9.78
CA GLY A 623 -12.98 -8.71 9.13
C GLY A 623 -12.94 -9.97 10.03
N PHE A 624 -12.90 -9.86 11.35
CA PHE A 624 -12.80 -11.01 12.26
C PHE A 624 -13.91 -12.04 12.08
N PRO A 625 -15.19 -11.69 11.96
CA PRO A 625 -16.23 -12.70 11.72
C PRO A 625 -15.99 -13.52 10.45
N ASP A 626 -15.42 -12.90 9.40
CA ASP A 626 -15.09 -13.58 8.14
C ASP A 626 -13.88 -14.52 8.33
N ARG A 627 -12.85 -14.03 9.01
CA ARG A 627 -11.59 -14.78 9.29
C ARG A 627 -11.86 -16.00 10.14
N ILE A 628 -12.65 -15.84 11.20
CA ILE A 628 -13.07 -16.94 12.08
C ILE A 628 -13.93 -17.96 11.31
N ALA A 629 -14.88 -17.51 10.49
CA ALA A 629 -15.68 -18.40 9.64
C ALA A 629 -14.81 -19.18 8.65
N TRP A 630 -13.83 -18.50 8.03
CA TRP A 630 -12.88 -19.10 7.10
C TRP A 630 -12.01 -20.16 7.80
N LEU A 631 -11.44 -19.87 8.97
CA LEU A 631 -10.62 -20.81 9.75
C LEU A 631 -11.45 -22.02 10.19
N LYS A 632 -12.69 -21.83 10.65
CA LYS A 632 -13.60 -22.92 10.99
C LYS A 632 -13.92 -23.79 9.77
N ALA A 633 -14.11 -23.19 8.58
CA ALA A 633 -14.31 -23.93 7.35
C ALA A 633 -13.05 -24.71 6.92
N ALA A 634 -11.87 -24.10 7.07
CA ALA A 634 -10.59 -24.76 6.80
C ALA A 634 -10.38 -25.97 7.71
N ALA A 635 -10.66 -25.86 9.01
CA ALA A 635 -10.52 -26.96 9.97
C ALA A 635 -11.48 -28.13 9.70
N ARG A 636 -12.67 -27.86 9.16
CA ARG A 636 -13.56 -28.96 8.69
C ARG A 636 -12.96 -29.74 7.52
N LYS A 637 -12.12 -29.12 6.70
CA LYS A 637 -11.46 -29.78 5.55
C LYS A 637 -10.12 -30.40 5.94
N TYR A 638 -9.39 -29.75 6.83
CA TYR A 638 -8.03 -30.12 7.23
C TYR A 638 -8.02 -30.42 8.73
N SER A 639 -8.20 -31.70 9.08
CA SER A 639 -8.34 -32.21 10.48
C SER A 639 -7.10 -31.93 11.35
N TRP A 640 -5.96 -31.61 10.73
CA TRP A 640 -4.73 -31.27 11.44
C TRP A 640 -4.69 -29.81 11.93
N LEU A 641 -5.71 -28.97 11.67
CA LEU A 641 -5.81 -27.62 12.22
C LEU A 641 -6.42 -27.64 13.62
N ASP A 642 -5.70 -27.12 14.60
CA ASP A 642 -6.17 -26.97 15.97
C ASP A 642 -6.65 -25.54 16.24
N LEU A 643 -7.96 -25.33 16.20
CA LEU A 643 -8.59 -24.05 16.49
C LEU A 643 -8.79 -23.76 17.98
N SER A 644 -8.41 -24.66 18.87
CA SER A 644 -8.38 -24.39 20.32
C SER A 644 -7.16 -23.53 20.69
N ARG A 645 -6.13 -23.48 19.81
CA ARG A 645 -4.87 -22.77 19.99
C ARG A 645 -4.57 -21.89 18.78
N VAL A 646 -5.29 -20.77 18.68
CA VAL A 646 -5.10 -19.80 17.58
C VAL A 646 -4.36 -18.57 18.08
N GLY A 647 -3.22 -18.27 17.45
CA GLY A 647 -2.47 -17.02 17.61
C GLY A 647 -2.69 -16.06 16.46
N ILE A 648 -2.31 -14.80 16.66
CA ILE A 648 -2.41 -13.76 15.62
C ILE A 648 -1.25 -12.77 15.75
N TYR A 649 -0.72 -12.28 14.63
CA TYR A 649 0.26 -11.20 14.67
C TYR A 649 0.15 -10.26 13.47
N GLY A 650 0.55 -9.01 13.67
CA GLY A 650 0.64 -8.03 12.62
C GLY A 650 1.35 -6.76 13.05
N GLY A 651 1.75 -5.94 12.08
CA GLY A 651 2.39 -4.65 12.31
C GLY A 651 1.53 -3.49 11.82
N SER A 652 1.71 -2.29 12.39
CA SER A 652 0.98 -1.09 11.98
C SER A 652 -0.55 -1.25 12.14
N ALA A 653 -1.36 -1.06 11.09
CA ALA A 653 -2.79 -1.42 11.15
C ALA A 653 -3.00 -2.89 11.56
N GLY A 654 -2.13 -3.81 11.13
CA GLY A 654 -2.13 -5.20 11.57
C GLY A 654 -1.82 -5.36 13.06
N GLY A 655 -1.01 -4.47 13.65
CA GLY A 655 -0.76 -4.42 15.09
C GLY A 655 -2.00 -4.02 15.87
N GLN A 656 -2.72 -2.99 15.43
CA GLN A 656 -4.04 -2.64 15.98
C GLN A 656 -4.98 -3.85 15.89
N ASN A 657 -5.05 -4.49 14.74
CA ASN A 657 -5.91 -5.66 14.53
C ASN A 657 -5.52 -6.81 15.47
N ALA A 658 -4.23 -7.14 15.59
CA ALA A 658 -3.78 -8.26 16.42
C ALA A 658 -4.18 -8.09 17.90
N LEU A 659 -4.03 -6.90 18.47
CA LEU A 659 -4.52 -6.62 19.82
C LEU A 659 -6.06 -6.66 19.88
N SER A 660 -6.74 -6.03 18.89
CA SER A 660 -8.21 -6.03 18.83
C SER A 660 -8.81 -7.45 18.82
N ALA A 661 -8.10 -8.43 18.23
CA ALA A 661 -8.50 -9.84 18.25
C ALA A 661 -8.62 -10.39 19.68
N LEU A 662 -7.67 -10.10 20.57
CA LEU A 662 -7.73 -10.54 21.97
C LEU A 662 -8.77 -9.77 22.79
N LEU A 663 -9.04 -8.52 22.45
CA LEU A 663 -9.99 -7.68 23.17
C LEU A 663 -11.45 -8.03 22.84
N HIS A 664 -11.73 -8.47 21.61
CA HIS A 664 -13.10 -8.68 21.11
C HIS A 664 -13.42 -10.12 20.73
N HIS A 665 -12.39 -10.97 20.55
CA HIS A 665 -12.52 -12.37 20.14
C HIS A 665 -11.55 -13.29 20.92
N GLY A 666 -11.30 -12.98 22.21
CA GLY A 666 -10.41 -13.74 23.09
C GLY A 666 -10.88 -15.19 23.33
N GLU A 667 -12.17 -15.45 23.12
CA GLU A 667 -12.72 -16.83 23.10
C GLU A 667 -12.15 -17.66 21.93
N PHE A 668 -11.71 -17.03 20.86
CA PHE A 668 -11.13 -17.70 19.69
C PHE A 668 -9.60 -17.55 19.62
N TYR A 669 -9.08 -16.32 19.69
CA TYR A 669 -7.65 -16.05 19.69
C TYR A 669 -7.06 -16.16 21.09
N LYS A 670 -5.94 -16.90 21.25
CA LYS A 670 -5.30 -17.18 22.55
C LYS A 670 -4.01 -16.43 22.79
N ALA A 671 -3.35 -15.96 21.72
CA ALA A 671 -2.10 -15.22 21.80
C ALA A 671 -2.00 -14.19 20.67
N ALA A 672 -1.52 -12.99 20.98
CA ALA A 672 -1.30 -11.97 19.97
C ALA A 672 0.06 -11.28 20.09
N VAL A 673 0.69 -10.99 18.94
CA VAL A 673 1.85 -10.13 18.85
C VAL A 673 1.45 -8.90 18.03
N SER A 674 1.48 -7.74 18.67
CA SER A 674 1.12 -6.44 18.09
C SER A 674 2.35 -5.56 17.95
N ASP A 675 2.79 -5.33 16.72
CA ASP A 675 3.94 -4.48 16.42
C ASP A 675 3.48 -3.10 15.95
N CYS A 676 4.01 -2.03 16.56
CA CYS A 676 3.81 -0.62 16.23
C CYS A 676 2.36 -0.27 15.84
N GLY A 677 1.36 -0.77 16.58
CA GLY A 677 -0.05 -0.62 16.27
C GLY A 677 -0.61 0.78 16.49
N CYS A 678 -1.52 1.20 15.60
CA CYS A 678 -2.36 2.38 15.82
C CYS A 678 -3.54 2.01 16.74
N HIS A 679 -3.29 1.97 18.05
CA HIS A 679 -4.25 1.42 19.01
C HIS A 679 -5.45 2.32 19.33
N ASP A 680 -5.32 3.60 19.03
CA ASP A 680 -6.42 4.57 19.06
C ASP A 680 -6.36 5.43 17.81
N ASN A 681 -7.37 5.36 16.98
CA ASN A 681 -7.41 6.07 15.71
C ASN A 681 -7.41 7.59 15.85
N ARG A 682 -7.68 8.14 17.06
CA ARG A 682 -7.52 9.56 17.40
C ARG A 682 -6.06 9.98 17.54
N MET A 683 -5.15 9.02 17.74
CA MET A 683 -3.73 9.25 18.03
C MET A 683 -2.82 9.13 16.82
N ASP A 684 -3.33 8.70 15.66
CA ASP A 684 -2.54 8.52 14.47
C ASP A 684 -2.86 9.58 13.39
N LYS A 685 -2.19 9.52 12.25
CA LYS A 685 -2.26 10.50 11.15
C LYS A 685 -3.68 10.77 10.67
N ILE A 686 -4.03 12.05 10.60
CA ILE A 686 -5.35 12.51 10.15
C ILE A 686 -5.74 11.94 8.79
N TRP A 687 -4.82 11.94 7.83
CA TRP A 687 -5.10 11.58 6.44
C TRP A 687 -5.45 10.10 6.26
N TRP A 688 -4.88 9.20 7.10
CA TRP A 688 -5.21 7.78 7.03
C TRP A 688 -6.50 7.47 7.81
N ASN A 689 -6.62 8.05 8.99
CA ASN A 689 -7.75 7.74 9.86
C ASN A 689 -9.05 8.38 9.39
N GLU A 690 -9.08 9.68 9.05
CA GLU A 690 -10.30 10.30 8.53
C GLU A 690 -10.76 9.71 7.18
N ALA A 691 -9.85 9.08 6.40
CA ALA A 691 -10.24 8.40 5.16
C ALA A 691 -11.25 7.26 5.38
N TRP A 692 -11.15 6.56 6.51
CA TRP A 692 -11.96 5.38 6.82
C TRP A 692 -12.91 5.59 8.00
N MET A 693 -12.60 6.51 8.88
CA MET A 693 -13.38 6.82 10.07
C MET A 693 -14.22 8.11 9.90
N GLY A 694 -13.96 8.90 8.86
CA GLY A 694 -14.64 10.18 8.68
C GLY A 694 -14.29 11.19 9.78
N LYS A 695 -15.22 12.14 10.03
CA LYS A 695 -15.05 13.12 11.10
C LYS A 695 -15.13 12.47 12.48
N MET A 696 -14.50 13.12 13.47
CA MET A 696 -14.53 12.68 14.87
C MET A 696 -15.95 12.41 15.34
N GLY A 697 -16.15 11.28 16.02
CA GLY A 697 -17.40 10.83 16.58
C GLY A 697 -17.23 9.64 17.52
N PRO A 698 -18.31 9.09 18.12
CA PRO A 698 -18.27 7.98 19.08
C PRO A 698 -17.63 6.71 18.54
N HIS A 699 -17.67 6.48 17.23
CA HIS A 699 -17.07 5.32 16.55
C HIS A 699 -15.54 5.26 16.71
N TYR A 700 -14.87 6.39 16.92
CA TYR A 700 -13.44 6.38 17.26
C TYR A 700 -13.17 5.72 18.61
N GLU A 701 -14.02 5.98 19.60
CA GLU A 701 -13.92 5.35 20.93
C GLU A 701 -14.27 3.86 20.88
N GLN A 702 -15.28 3.51 20.10
CA GLN A 702 -15.67 2.11 19.88
C GLN A 702 -14.57 1.29 19.21
N SER A 703 -13.71 1.92 18.41
CA SER A 703 -12.57 1.28 17.74
C SER A 703 -11.25 1.36 18.53
N SER A 704 -11.26 1.95 19.75
CA SER A 704 -10.05 2.18 20.54
C SER A 704 -9.64 0.95 21.36
N ASN A 705 -8.48 0.38 21.06
CA ASN A 705 -7.89 -0.68 21.89
C ASN A 705 -7.51 -0.17 23.29
N VAL A 706 -7.21 1.12 23.43
CA VAL A 706 -6.88 1.75 24.73
C VAL A 706 -8.08 1.69 25.66
N LEU A 707 -9.26 2.10 25.19
CA LEU A 707 -10.48 2.11 26.00
C LEU A 707 -10.98 0.70 26.33
N HIS A 708 -10.67 -0.29 25.48
CA HIS A 708 -11.09 -1.66 25.65
C HIS A 708 -10.02 -2.58 26.28
N ALA A 709 -8.88 -2.04 26.71
CA ALA A 709 -7.75 -2.79 27.28
C ALA A 709 -8.17 -3.73 28.43
N HIS A 710 -9.16 -3.33 29.25
CA HIS A 710 -9.73 -4.14 30.33
C HIS A 710 -10.33 -5.47 29.88
N LYS A 711 -10.69 -5.61 28.61
CA LYS A 711 -11.27 -6.84 28.02
C LYS A 711 -10.20 -7.87 27.64
N LEU A 712 -8.90 -7.57 27.77
CA LEU A 712 -7.83 -8.47 27.36
C LEU A 712 -8.03 -9.89 27.91
N GLN A 713 -8.04 -10.87 27.00
CA GLN A 713 -8.03 -12.30 27.30
C GLN A 713 -6.88 -12.95 26.50
N GLY A 714 -6.18 -13.91 27.12
CA GLY A 714 -5.03 -14.58 26.49
C GLY A 714 -3.71 -13.81 26.62
N ASN A 715 -2.69 -14.30 25.92
CA ASN A 715 -1.32 -13.78 26.03
C ASN A 715 -1.06 -12.67 25.01
N LEU A 716 -0.44 -11.57 25.44
CA LEU A 716 -0.15 -10.43 24.60
C LEU A 716 1.33 -10.05 24.64
N MET A 717 1.92 -9.81 23.45
CA MET A 717 3.20 -9.15 23.31
C MET A 717 3.03 -7.87 22.48
N LEU A 718 3.45 -6.74 23.03
CA LEU A 718 3.46 -5.44 22.38
C LEU A 718 4.90 -5.07 21.98
N THR A 719 5.11 -4.56 20.77
CA THR A 719 6.41 -4.07 20.33
C THR A 719 6.27 -2.70 19.65
N VAL A 720 7.26 -1.81 19.84
CA VAL A 720 7.27 -0.49 19.22
C VAL A 720 8.70 0.03 19.03
N GLY A 721 8.94 0.76 17.96
CA GLY A 721 10.17 1.55 17.78
C GLY A 721 10.05 2.90 18.46
N GLU A 722 11.08 3.29 19.23
CA GLU A 722 11.10 4.55 19.97
C GLU A 722 10.98 5.79 19.07
N LEU A 723 11.54 5.73 17.86
CA LEU A 723 11.54 6.83 16.86
C LEU A 723 10.59 6.56 15.71
N ASP A 724 9.48 5.89 15.96
CA ASP A 724 8.47 5.65 14.94
C ASP A 724 7.82 6.97 14.49
N LYS A 725 8.16 7.43 13.28
CA LYS A 725 7.61 8.64 12.64
C LYS A 725 6.31 8.37 11.87
N ASN A 726 5.95 7.09 11.71
CA ASN A 726 4.75 6.69 10.98
C ASN A 726 3.55 6.53 11.92
N VAL A 727 3.66 5.70 12.95
CA VAL A 727 2.65 5.58 14.02
C VAL A 727 3.26 6.14 15.32
N ASP A 728 2.63 7.15 15.89
CA ASP A 728 3.09 7.78 17.14
C ASP A 728 3.32 6.72 18.24
N PRO A 729 4.54 6.53 18.76
CA PRO A 729 4.82 5.55 19.81
C PRO A 729 3.92 5.70 21.05
N ALA A 730 3.45 6.92 21.31
CA ALA A 730 2.50 7.18 22.39
C ALA A 730 1.20 6.36 22.26
N SER A 731 0.80 5.94 21.05
CA SER A 731 -0.37 5.08 20.86
C SER A 731 -0.19 3.72 21.55
N THR A 732 0.99 3.10 21.45
CA THR A 732 1.32 1.86 22.16
C THR A 732 1.49 2.09 23.66
N LEU A 733 2.15 3.18 24.08
CA LEU A 733 2.35 3.49 25.49
C LEU A 733 1.02 3.74 26.23
N GLN A 734 0.02 4.32 25.56
CA GLN A 734 -1.31 4.50 26.16
C GLN A 734 -2.02 3.14 26.37
N VAL A 735 -1.80 2.15 25.49
CA VAL A 735 -2.28 0.79 25.71
C VAL A 735 -1.57 0.15 26.90
N VAL A 736 -0.24 0.30 27.00
CA VAL A 736 0.54 -0.20 28.14
C VAL A 736 -0.02 0.35 29.45
N ASP A 737 -0.22 1.67 29.53
CA ASP A 737 -0.79 2.32 30.72
C ASP A 737 -2.21 1.79 31.04
N ALA A 738 -3.07 1.63 30.03
CA ALA A 738 -4.42 1.12 30.22
C ALA A 738 -4.44 -0.34 30.69
N LEU A 739 -3.55 -1.19 30.18
CA LEU A 739 -3.39 -2.58 30.61
C LEU A 739 -2.88 -2.68 32.05
N VAL A 740 -1.87 -1.87 32.42
CA VAL A 740 -1.36 -1.79 33.80
C VAL A 740 -2.48 -1.39 34.76
N ARG A 741 -3.23 -0.34 34.45
CA ARG A 741 -4.38 0.09 35.26
C ARG A 741 -5.48 -0.96 35.38
N ALA A 742 -5.65 -1.78 34.33
CA ALA A 742 -6.61 -2.88 34.34
C ALA A 742 -6.09 -4.16 34.99
N GLY A 743 -4.85 -4.17 35.53
CA GLY A 743 -4.23 -5.36 36.14
C GLY A 743 -4.04 -6.53 35.15
N LYS A 744 -3.78 -6.23 33.87
CA LYS A 744 -3.57 -7.24 32.82
C LYS A 744 -2.09 -7.54 32.66
N ASP A 745 -1.79 -8.81 32.43
CA ASP A 745 -0.42 -9.28 32.18
C ASP A 745 -0.10 -9.25 30.68
N PHE A 746 1.13 -8.84 30.31
CA PHE A 746 1.59 -8.74 28.93
C PHE A 746 3.12 -8.57 28.84
N GLU A 747 3.71 -8.93 27.69
CA GLU A 747 5.10 -8.60 27.36
C GLU A 747 5.17 -7.29 26.55
N PHE A 748 6.17 -6.45 26.85
CA PHE A 748 6.35 -5.18 26.13
C PHE A 748 7.83 -4.94 25.78
N PHE A 749 8.09 -4.58 24.51
CA PHE A 749 9.42 -4.23 24.00
C PHE A 749 9.38 -2.90 23.25
N MET A 750 10.05 -1.89 23.82
CA MET A 750 10.38 -0.66 23.10
C MET A 750 11.85 -0.75 22.65
N ILE A 751 12.11 -0.56 21.36
CA ILE A 751 13.46 -0.65 20.80
C ILE A 751 14.03 0.76 20.62
N PRO A 752 15.07 1.13 21.41
CA PRO A 752 15.69 2.45 21.32
C PRO A 752 16.24 2.75 19.93
N GLY A 753 15.99 3.97 19.46
CA GLY A 753 16.45 4.45 18.17
C GLY A 753 15.83 3.81 16.93
N ALA A 754 14.93 2.83 17.09
CA ALA A 754 14.27 2.15 15.99
C ALA A 754 13.04 2.91 15.49
N GLY A 755 12.75 2.80 14.19
CA GLY A 755 11.58 3.37 13.52
C GLY A 755 10.41 2.39 13.38
N HIS A 756 9.54 2.65 12.38
CA HIS A 756 8.36 1.84 12.09
C HIS A 756 8.70 0.44 11.54
N GLY A 757 7.90 -0.57 11.88
CA GLY A 757 8.04 -1.93 11.32
C GLY A 757 9.19 -2.74 11.91
N ILE A 758 9.64 -2.42 13.11
CA ILE A 758 10.77 -3.08 13.78
C ILE A 758 10.50 -4.57 14.11
N GLY A 759 9.24 -4.99 14.14
CA GLY A 759 8.85 -6.38 14.42
C GLY A 759 9.46 -7.43 13.49
N GLU A 760 9.84 -7.05 12.28
CA GLU A 760 10.58 -7.92 11.33
C GLU A 760 12.10 -7.91 11.57
N GLY A 761 12.60 -7.06 12.47
CA GLY A 761 14.01 -7.05 12.88
C GLY A 761 14.40 -8.36 13.58
N LYS A 762 15.62 -8.82 13.36
CA LYS A 762 16.13 -10.13 13.82
C LYS A 762 15.84 -10.42 15.30
N TYR A 763 16.01 -9.42 16.18
CA TYR A 763 15.77 -9.57 17.62
C TYR A 763 14.26 -9.77 17.94
N LEU A 764 13.39 -8.91 17.45
CA LEU A 764 11.95 -9.00 17.73
C LEU A 764 11.30 -10.16 16.99
N PHE A 765 11.80 -10.53 15.81
CA PHE A 765 11.37 -11.76 15.15
C PHE A 765 11.63 -12.99 16.01
N ARG A 766 12.80 -13.10 16.66
CA ARG A 766 13.11 -14.18 17.61
C ARG A 766 12.19 -14.12 18.83
N LYS A 767 11.96 -12.94 19.42
CA LYS A 767 11.03 -12.76 20.54
C LYS A 767 9.60 -13.19 20.20
N ARG A 768 9.12 -12.84 19.00
CA ARG A 768 7.81 -13.28 18.49
C ARG A 768 7.71 -14.81 18.39
N ILE A 769 8.73 -15.47 17.89
CA ILE A 769 8.81 -16.93 17.83
C ILE A 769 8.72 -17.52 19.23
N ASP A 770 9.58 -17.08 20.16
CA ASP A 770 9.63 -17.55 21.52
C ASP A 770 8.30 -17.36 22.24
N PHE A 771 7.65 -16.21 22.03
CA PHE A 771 6.34 -15.92 22.58
C PHE A 771 5.27 -16.91 22.12
N PHE A 772 5.17 -17.21 20.82
CA PHE A 772 4.18 -18.18 20.32
C PHE A 772 4.49 -19.62 20.76
N VAL A 773 5.76 -19.99 20.87
CA VAL A 773 6.17 -21.31 21.39
C VAL A 773 5.70 -21.47 22.83
N ARG A 774 5.96 -20.50 23.71
CA ARG A 774 5.44 -20.55 25.09
C ARG A 774 3.91 -20.55 25.13
N SER A 775 3.27 -19.61 24.41
CA SER A 775 1.84 -19.35 24.52
C SER A 775 0.95 -20.41 23.89
N LEU A 776 1.38 -21.07 22.82
CA LEU A 776 0.55 -22.00 22.04
C LEU A 776 1.03 -23.45 22.09
N LEU A 777 2.32 -23.70 22.29
CA LEU A 777 2.86 -25.05 22.45
C LEU A 777 3.05 -25.45 23.93
N GLY A 778 3.11 -24.45 24.84
CA GLY A 778 3.31 -24.71 26.28
C GLY A 778 4.70 -25.25 26.62
N VAL A 779 5.71 -24.92 25.81
CA VAL A 779 7.10 -25.35 26.04
C VAL A 779 8.04 -24.16 26.07
N GLU A 780 9.13 -24.27 26.82
CA GLU A 780 10.16 -23.22 26.80
C GLU A 780 10.97 -23.26 25.50
N PRO A 781 11.27 -22.08 24.92
CA PRO A 781 12.01 -21.93 23.67
C PRO A 781 13.43 -22.45 23.69
#